data_e7f687c5123802cb775cc8d22e7e911a
#
_entry.id   e7f687c5123802cb775cc8d22e7e911a
#
_cell.length_a   1.000
_cell.length_b   1.000
_cell.length_c   1.000
_cell.angle_alpha   90.00
_cell.angle_beta   90.00
_cell.angle_gamma   90.00
#
_symmetry.space_group_name_H-M   'P 1'
#
loop_
_entity.id
_entity.type
_entity.pdbx_description
1 polymer ?
#
loop_
_entity_poly.entity_id
_entity_poly.type
_entity_poly.pdbx_seq_one_letter_code
_entity_poly.pdbx_strand_id
1 'polypeptide(L)'
;MSDMAERLALHEFTENAYLNYSMYVIMDRALPFIGDGLKPVQRRIVYAMSELGLNASAKFKKSARTVGDVLGKYHPHGDSACYEAMVLMAQPFSYRYPLVDGQGNWGAPDDPKSFAAMRYTESRLSKYAELLLSELGQGTVDWVPNFDGTLQEPKMLPARLPNILLNGTTGIAVGMATDIPPHNLREVAKAAITLIEQPKTTLDELLDIVQGPDFPTEAEIITSRAEIRKIYQNGRGSVRMRAVWSKEDGAVVISALPHQVSGAKVLEQIAAQMRNKKLPMVDDLRDESDHENPTRLVIVPRSSRVDMEQVMNHLFATTDLEKSYRINLNMIGLDGRPAVKNLLEILSEWLVFRRDTVRRRLNHRLEKVLKRLHILEGLLVAFLNIDEVIEIIRTEDEPKPALMSRFGISETQAEAILELKLRHLAKLEEMKIRGEQDELEKERDQLQAILASERKMNNLLKKELQADADAFGDDRRSPLHEREEAKAMSEHDMLPSEPVTIVLSQMGWVRSAKGHDIDAQGLSYKAGDSWKASAKGKSNQPVVFIDTTGRSYAIDPITLPSARGQGEPLTGKLTLPPGATVEHMLMESDDQKLLMASDAGYGFVCTFNDLVARNRAGKALITLPDNAHVMPPLVIEDESDMLLAITAAGRMLMFPVSDLPQLSKGKGNKIISIPAAEAAAGQDGLAHLFVLPPQSTLTIHVGKRKIKLRPEELQKVTGERGRRGSLMRGLQKIDRVEIDSPRRAAAGDSEE
;
A
#
# COMPACT_ATOMS: atom_id res chain seq x y z
N MET A 1 21.36 -20.80 63.88
CA MET A 1 20.51 -20.79 62.68
C MET A 1 21.42 -20.97 61.48
N SER A 2 21.46 -22.15 60.93
CA SER A 2 22.29 -22.41 59.74
C SER A 2 21.65 -21.70 58.54
N ASP A 3 22.39 -20.79 57.99
CA ASP A 3 22.09 -20.12 56.74
C ASP A 3 22.04 -21.18 55.61
N MET A 4 20.84 -21.70 55.32
CA MET A 4 20.64 -22.51 54.13
C MET A 4 20.58 -21.61 52.90
N ALA A 5 21.69 -21.07 52.53
CA ALA A 5 21.86 -20.42 51.24
C ALA A 5 21.66 -21.47 50.13
N GLU A 6 20.57 -21.37 49.41
CA GLU A 6 20.28 -22.21 48.24
C GLU A 6 21.37 -21.91 47.18
N ARG A 7 22.17 -22.93 46.81
CA ARG A 7 23.20 -22.80 45.77
C ARG A 7 22.65 -23.31 44.46
N LEU A 8 22.26 -22.40 43.58
CA LEU A 8 21.86 -22.70 42.19
C LEU A 8 23.03 -22.39 41.23
N ALA A 9 23.25 -23.24 40.27
CA ALA A 9 24.26 -22.96 39.23
C ALA A 9 23.85 -21.71 38.42
N LEU A 10 24.78 -20.80 38.12
CA LEU A 10 24.51 -19.53 37.45
C LEU A 10 23.78 -19.73 36.10
N HIS A 11 24.17 -20.76 35.34
CA HIS A 11 23.51 -21.06 34.06
C HIS A 11 22.04 -21.46 34.24
N GLU A 12 21.73 -22.30 35.22
CA GLU A 12 20.41 -22.77 35.54
C GLU A 12 19.49 -21.60 36.04
N PHE A 13 20.06 -20.75 36.91
CA PHE A 13 19.38 -19.53 37.35
C PHE A 13 19.08 -18.60 36.17
N THR A 14 20.06 -18.37 35.29
CA THR A 14 19.91 -17.49 34.15
C THR A 14 18.90 -18.01 33.13
N GLU A 15 18.94 -19.32 32.87
CA GLU A 15 17.99 -19.98 31.97
C GLU A 15 16.54 -19.87 32.51
N ASN A 16 16.31 -20.19 33.76
CA ASN A 16 15.00 -20.09 34.40
C ASN A 16 14.50 -18.62 34.46
N ALA A 17 15.36 -17.70 34.83
CA ALA A 17 15.03 -16.28 34.90
C ALA A 17 14.67 -15.73 33.50
N TYR A 18 15.44 -16.09 32.47
CA TYR A 18 15.17 -15.69 31.10
C TYR A 18 13.90 -16.29 30.53
N LEU A 19 13.63 -17.58 30.82
CA LEU A 19 12.41 -18.26 30.43
C LEU A 19 11.18 -17.58 31.05
N ASN A 20 11.22 -17.34 32.36
CA ASN A 20 10.13 -16.68 33.10
C ASN A 20 9.91 -15.26 32.55
N TYR A 21 10.97 -14.51 32.33
CA TYR A 21 10.88 -13.17 31.72
C TYR A 21 10.28 -13.22 30.31
N SER A 22 10.72 -14.17 29.49
CA SER A 22 10.22 -14.36 28.11
C SER A 22 8.71 -14.68 28.12
N MET A 23 8.29 -15.60 28.99
CA MET A 23 6.88 -15.95 29.17
C MET A 23 6.05 -14.74 29.60
N TYR A 24 6.54 -13.98 30.59
CA TYR A 24 5.87 -12.74 31.01
C TYR A 24 5.74 -11.72 29.88
N VAL A 25 6.81 -11.47 29.12
CA VAL A 25 6.78 -10.50 28.01
C VAL A 25 5.81 -10.94 26.91
N ILE A 26 5.72 -12.22 26.63
CA ILE A 26 4.80 -12.77 25.62
C ILE A 26 3.36 -12.67 26.11
N MET A 27 3.06 -13.21 27.30
CA MET A 27 1.71 -13.45 27.78
C MET A 27 1.06 -12.20 28.41
N ASP A 28 1.85 -11.38 29.13
CA ASP A 28 1.33 -10.31 29.99
C ASP A 28 1.82 -8.91 29.61
N ARG A 29 2.46 -8.74 28.43
CA ARG A 29 2.97 -7.43 28.02
C ARG A 29 2.75 -7.09 26.56
N ALA A 30 3.27 -7.91 25.62
CA ALA A 30 3.46 -7.51 24.23
C ALA A 30 2.32 -7.91 23.30
N LEU A 31 1.71 -9.09 23.53
CA LEU A 31 0.69 -9.62 22.65
C LEU A 31 -0.73 -9.25 23.13
N PRO A 32 -1.65 -8.96 22.22
CA PRO A 32 -3.05 -8.72 22.52
C PRO A 32 -3.79 -10.03 22.73
N PHE A 33 -4.87 -10.00 23.52
CA PHE A 33 -5.82 -11.09 23.64
C PHE A 33 -6.88 -11.00 22.54
N ILE A 34 -7.23 -12.12 21.93
CA ILE A 34 -8.17 -12.18 20.80
C ILE A 34 -9.56 -11.64 21.14
N GLY A 35 -10.05 -11.86 22.37
CA GLY A 35 -11.39 -11.50 22.80
C GLY A 35 -11.63 -9.99 22.82
N ASP A 36 -10.77 -9.22 23.48
CA ASP A 36 -10.90 -7.77 23.62
C ASP A 36 -9.91 -6.96 22.79
N GLY A 37 -8.93 -7.61 22.16
CA GLY A 37 -7.94 -6.95 21.31
C GLY A 37 -6.96 -6.04 22.04
N LEU A 38 -6.83 -6.16 23.35
CA LEU A 38 -6.04 -5.29 24.19
C LEU A 38 -4.81 -5.98 24.78
N LYS A 39 -3.74 -5.21 24.92
CA LYS A 39 -2.63 -5.56 25.79
C LYS A 39 -3.00 -5.29 27.25
N PRO A 40 -2.35 -5.94 28.24
CA PRO A 40 -2.66 -5.72 29.65
C PRO A 40 -2.65 -4.25 30.09
N VAL A 41 -1.65 -3.45 29.68
CA VAL A 41 -1.60 -2.03 30.03
C VAL A 41 -2.79 -1.25 29.47
N GLN A 42 -3.19 -1.52 28.23
CA GLN A 42 -4.34 -0.86 27.58
C GLN A 42 -5.65 -1.20 28.32
N ARG A 43 -5.85 -2.48 28.62
CA ARG A 43 -7.01 -2.97 29.37
C ARG A 43 -7.11 -2.31 30.75
N ARG A 44 -6.00 -2.22 31.47
CA ARG A 44 -5.93 -1.58 32.79
C ARG A 44 -6.20 -0.09 32.73
N ILE A 45 -5.72 0.62 31.70
CA ILE A 45 -6.04 2.04 31.47
C ILE A 45 -7.55 2.22 31.26
N VAL A 46 -8.14 1.48 30.33
CA VAL A 46 -9.58 1.58 30.01
C VAL A 46 -10.43 1.24 31.23
N TYR A 47 -10.06 0.18 31.95
CA TYR A 47 -10.76 -0.22 33.19
C TYR A 47 -10.63 0.83 34.30
N ALA A 48 -9.44 1.33 34.58
CA ALA A 48 -9.23 2.36 35.60
C ALA A 48 -10.00 3.66 35.28
N MET A 49 -10.06 4.06 34.01
CA MET A 49 -10.88 5.21 33.59
C MET A 49 -12.37 4.97 33.83
N SER A 50 -12.84 3.73 33.61
CA SER A 50 -14.23 3.34 33.92
C SER A 50 -14.52 3.43 35.43
N GLU A 51 -13.63 2.90 36.28
CA GLU A 51 -13.75 2.99 37.73
C GLU A 51 -13.74 4.43 38.26
N LEU A 52 -12.96 5.31 37.60
CA LEU A 52 -12.94 6.74 37.90
C LEU A 52 -14.20 7.50 37.40
N GLY A 53 -15.15 6.80 36.77
CA GLY A 53 -16.35 7.38 36.19
C GLY A 53 -16.08 8.31 34.99
N LEU A 54 -14.95 8.13 34.31
CA LEU A 54 -14.54 8.94 33.16
C LEU A 54 -15.17 8.43 31.84
N ASN A 55 -16.48 8.21 31.82
CA ASN A 55 -17.19 7.83 30.61
C ASN A 55 -17.23 8.98 29.57
N ALA A 56 -17.74 8.71 28.37
CA ALA A 56 -17.77 9.67 27.28
C ALA A 56 -18.56 10.97 27.55
N SER A 57 -19.51 10.94 28.50
CA SER A 57 -20.27 12.11 28.92
C SER A 57 -19.67 12.85 30.15
N ALA A 58 -18.65 12.27 30.77
CA ALA A 58 -18.02 12.87 31.95
C ALA A 58 -17.19 14.11 31.58
N LYS A 59 -16.91 14.95 32.58
CA LYS A 59 -15.95 16.03 32.43
C LYS A 59 -14.54 15.48 32.32
N PHE A 60 -13.72 16.09 31.47
CA PHE A 60 -12.31 15.77 31.35
C PHE A 60 -11.60 15.89 32.70
N LYS A 61 -10.64 15.02 32.94
CA LYS A 61 -9.76 15.03 34.13
C LYS A 61 -8.31 14.96 33.68
N LYS A 62 -7.41 15.53 34.51
CA LYS A 62 -5.97 15.45 34.25
C LYS A 62 -5.50 14.03 34.02
N SER A 63 -4.76 13.79 32.95
CA SER A 63 -4.26 12.47 32.58
C SER A 63 -3.38 11.85 33.68
N ALA A 64 -2.66 12.69 34.42
CA ALA A 64 -1.86 12.27 35.56
C ALA A 64 -2.68 11.52 36.64
N ARG A 65 -3.97 11.83 36.80
CA ARG A 65 -4.83 11.12 37.73
C ARG A 65 -5.09 9.69 37.25
N THR A 66 -5.42 9.52 35.98
CA THR A 66 -5.63 8.17 35.40
C THR A 66 -4.36 7.34 35.50
N VAL A 67 -3.21 7.91 35.10
CA VAL A 67 -1.91 7.23 35.18
C VAL A 67 -1.59 6.84 36.62
N GLY A 68 -1.80 7.73 37.59
CA GLY A 68 -1.57 7.45 39.02
C GLY A 68 -2.44 6.31 39.53
N ASP A 69 -3.72 6.27 39.16
CA ASP A 69 -4.65 5.18 39.55
C ASP A 69 -4.24 3.84 38.92
N VAL A 70 -3.86 3.84 37.64
CA VAL A 70 -3.40 2.63 36.94
C VAL A 70 -2.17 2.04 37.62
N LEU A 71 -1.17 2.87 37.89
CA LEU A 71 0.08 2.45 38.52
C LEU A 71 -0.12 1.97 39.96
N GLY A 72 -0.92 2.70 40.72
CA GLY A 72 -1.14 2.41 42.11
C GLY A 72 -2.03 1.18 42.37
N LYS A 73 -2.92 0.86 41.42
CA LYS A 73 -3.90 -0.20 41.62
C LYS A 73 -3.69 -1.47 40.77
N TYR A 74 -3.20 -1.32 39.54
CA TYR A 74 -3.27 -2.44 38.56
C TYR A 74 -1.96 -2.71 37.81
N HIS A 75 -1.11 -1.71 37.55
CA HIS A 75 0.02 -1.85 36.64
C HIS A 75 1.31 -1.28 37.23
N PRO A 76 2.08 -2.04 38.03
CA PRO A 76 3.26 -1.56 38.76
C PRO A 76 4.49 -1.41 37.82
N HIS A 77 4.41 -0.54 36.83
CA HIS A 77 5.45 -0.28 35.84
C HIS A 77 5.68 1.23 35.70
N GLY A 78 6.56 1.66 34.77
CA GLY A 78 6.89 3.07 34.58
C GLY A 78 5.70 3.92 34.11
N ASP A 79 5.55 5.10 34.71
CA ASP A 79 4.51 6.07 34.40
C ASP A 79 4.55 6.55 32.95
N SER A 80 5.74 6.76 32.42
CA SER A 80 5.95 7.17 31.02
C SER A 80 5.39 6.16 30.04
N ALA A 81 5.65 4.87 30.25
CA ALA A 81 5.14 3.80 29.37
C ALA A 81 3.60 3.68 29.43
N CYS A 82 3.02 3.83 30.62
CA CYS A 82 1.57 3.88 30.81
C CYS A 82 0.96 5.09 30.09
N TYR A 83 1.55 6.28 30.25
CA TYR A 83 1.06 7.48 29.60
C TYR A 83 1.22 7.42 28.08
N GLU A 84 2.34 6.93 27.55
CA GLU A 84 2.53 6.72 26.10
C GLU A 84 1.48 5.79 25.51
N ALA A 85 1.14 4.68 26.20
CA ALA A 85 0.06 3.81 25.78
C ALA A 85 -1.29 4.54 25.71
N MET A 86 -1.56 5.38 26.71
CA MET A 86 -2.77 6.20 26.76
C MET A 86 -2.80 7.26 25.65
N VAL A 87 -1.66 7.87 25.34
CA VAL A 87 -1.51 8.83 24.23
C VAL A 87 -1.84 8.17 22.90
N LEU A 88 -1.29 6.99 22.60
CA LEU A 88 -1.59 6.27 21.38
C LEU A 88 -3.08 5.96 21.22
N MET A 89 -3.75 5.56 22.31
CA MET A 89 -5.20 5.29 22.31
C MET A 89 -6.07 6.54 22.11
N ALA A 90 -5.51 7.74 22.28
CA ALA A 90 -6.19 9.00 22.07
C ALA A 90 -5.93 9.64 20.70
N GLN A 91 -4.89 9.19 19.98
CA GLN A 91 -4.50 9.76 18.69
C GLN A 91 -5.35 9.23 17.55
N PRO A 92 -6.15 10.07 16.84
CA PRO A 92 -7.01 9.63 15.74
C PRO A 92 -6.23 9.25 14.47
N PHE A 93 -4.93 9.59 14.41
CA PHE A 93 -4.01 9.19 13.35
C PHE A 93 -3.20 7.92 13.68
N SER A 94 -3.28 7.44 14.95
CA SER A 94 -2.65 6.18 15.39
C SER A 94 -3.68 5.05 15.54
N TYR A 95 -4.87 5.37 16.06
CA TYR A 95 -5.98 4.44 16.25
C TYR A 95 -7.10 4.72 15.26
N ARG A 96 -7.59 3.68 14.59
CA ARG A 96 -8.72 3.80 13.67
C ARG A 96 -10.01 4.17 14.41
N TYR A 97 -10.16 3.64 15.63
CA TYR A 97 -11.26 3.92 16.57
C TYR A 97 -10.67 4.23 17.94
N PRO A 98 -10.33 5.48 18.25
CA PRO A 98 -9.73 5.88 19.52
C PRO A 98 -10.55 5.43 20.72
N LEU A 99 -9.87 4.97 21.78
CA LEU A 99 -10.48 4.54 23.05
C LEU A 99 -10.52 5.67 24.08
N VAL A 100 -9.62 6.63 23.94
CA VAL A 100 -9.49 7.79 24.82
C VAL A 100 -9.86 9.04 24.04
N ASP A 101 -10.65 9.92 24.65
CA ASP A 101 -10.93 11.28 24.19
C ASP A 101 -10.05 12.24 24.99
N GLY A 102 -9.19 12.95 24.29
CA GLY A 102 -8.15 13.79 24.89
C GLY A 102 -8.36 15.27 24.63
N GLN A 103 -8.03 16.12 25.62
CA GLN A 103 -7.98 17.56 25.50
C GLN A 103 -6.58 18.07 25.83
N GLY A 104 -6.07 18.97 25.00
CA GLY A 104 -4.69 19.47 25.05
C GLY A 104 -3.84 18.93 23.91
N ASN A 105 -2.50 18.98 24.06
CA ASN A 105 -1.58 18.46 23.06
C ASN A 105 -1.32 16.97 23.27
N TRP A 106 -1.86 16.15 22.39
CA TRP A 106 -1.69 14.70 22.33
C TRP A 106 -0.79 14.24 21.17
N GLY A 107 0.04 15.15 20.64
CA GLY A 107 0.84 14.92 19.45
C GLY A 107 0.10 15.27 18.16
N ALA A 108 0.81 15.24 17.05
CA ALA A 108 0.29 15.54 15.74
C ALA A 108 0.76 14.47 14.73
N PRO A 109 0.13 14.33 13.56
CA PRO A 109 0.53 13.34 12.56
C PRO A 109 1.98 13.47 12.08
N ASP A 110 2.52 14.70 12.06
CA ASP A 110 3.89 15.03 11.69
C ASP A 110 4.90 14.68 12.79
N ASP A 111 4.48 14.83 14.07
CA ASP A 111 5.28 14.45 15.24
C ASP A 111 4.42 13.77 16.32
N PRO A 112 4.15 12.47 16.18
CA PRO A 112 3.30 11.70 17.10
C PRO A 112 3.85 11.64 18.54
N LYS A 113 5.15 11.87 18.72
CA LYS A 113 5.82 11.79 20.03
C LYS A 113 5.95 13.12 20.76
N SER A 114 5.63 14.23 20.10
CA SER A 114 5.66 15.58 20.68
C SER A 114 4.34 15.92 21.38
N PHE A 115 3.94 15.10 22.34
CA PHE A 115 2.78 15.34 23.21
C PHE A 115 3.18 16.00 24.52
N ALA A 116 2.25 16.74 25.12
CA ALA A 116 2.46 17.41 26.39
C ALA A 116 2.54 16.41 27.55
N ALA A 117 3.24 16.75 28.61
CA ALA A 117 3.31 15.95 29.83
C ALA A 117 1.89 15.74 30.43
N MET A 118 1.68 14.60 31.09
CA MET A 118 0.38 14.15 31.61
C MET A 118 -0.29 15.14 32.61
N ARG A 119 0.48 16.05 33.22
CA ARG A 119 -0.04 17.11 34.07
C ARG A 119 -0.76 18.23 33.32
N TYR A 120 -0.50 18.36 32.01
CA TYR A 120 -1.12 19.38 31.17
C TYR A 120 -2.30 18.86 30.37
N THR A 121 -2.27 17.58 29.94
CA THR A 121 -3.36 16.96 29.18
C THR A 121 -4.51 16.54 30.09
N GLU A 122 -5.69 16.48 29.50
CA GLU A 122 -6.91 15.98 30.13
C GLU A 122 -7.54 14.90 29.27
N SER A 123 -8.21 13.95 29.91
CA SER A 123 -8.74 12.77 29.23
C SER A 123 -10.04 12.27 29.82
N ARG A 124 -10.78 11.52 29.01
CA ARG A 124 -11.92 10.70 29.35
C ARG A 124 -12.01 9.54 28.34
N LEU A 125 -12.87 8.58 28.57
CA LEU A 125 -13.16 7.51 27.59
C LEU A 125 -13.91 8.09 26.39
N SER A 126 -13.63 7.57 25.20
CA SER A 126 -14.42 7.84 24.02
C SER A 126 -15.75 7.08 24.03
N LYS A 127 -16.68 7.46 23.15
CA LYS A 127 -17.92 6.68 22.95
C LYS A 127 -17.63 5.25 22.49
N TYR A 128 -16.61 5.04 21.66
CA TYR A 128 -16.23 3.72 21.18
C TYR A 128 -15.78 2.79 22.32
N ALA A 129 -15.18 3.31 23.39
CA ALA A 129 -14.79 2.51 24.56
C ALA A 129 -15.98 1.85 25.25
N GLU A 130 -17.21 2.35 25.07
CA GLU A 130 -18.42 1.72 25.60
C GLU A 130 -18.65 0.31 25.05
N LEU A 131 -18.18 0.04 23.81
CA LEU A 131 -18.22 -1.32 23.23
C LEU A 131 -17.39 -2.35 23.98
N LEU A 132 -16.42 -1.90 24.78
CA LEU A 132 -15.58 -2.75 25.61
C LEU A 132 -16.08 -2.87 27.06
N LEU A 133 -16.86 -1.90 27.54
CA LEU A 133 -17.17 -1.74 28.97
C LEU A 133 -18.64 -1.95 29.35
N SER A 134 -19.57 -1.71 28.42
CA SER A 134 -21.01 -1.66 28.72
C SER A 134 -21.59 -2.92 29.37
N GLU A 135 -20.97 -4.05 29.19
CA GLU A 135 -21.41 -5.34 29.74
C GLU A 135 -20.58 -5.81 30.94
N LEU A 136 -19.55 -5.06 31.38
CA LEU A 136 -18.59 -5.47 32.39
C LEU A 136 -19.24 -5.87 33.74
N GLY A 137 -20.24 -5.10 34.19
CA GLY A 137 -20.96 -5.35 35.45
C GLY A 137 -22.04 -6.45 35.36
N GLN A 138 -22.10 -7.21 34.26
CA GLN A 138 -23.19 -8.16 33.98
C GLN A 138 -22.76 -9.63 34.04
N GLY A 139 -21.74 -9.94 34.86
CA GLY A 139 -21.24 -11.32 35.04
C GLY A 139 -20.52 -11.90 33.82
N THR A 140 -20.07 -11.06 32.91
CA THR A 140 -19.53 -11.44 31.60
C THR A 140 -18.07 -11.85 31.63
N VAL A 141 -17.32 -11.44 32.64
CA VAL A 141 -15.85 -11.63 32.73
C VAL A 141 -15.46 -12.32 34.04
N ASP A 142 -14.29 -12.92 34.02
CA ASP A 142 -13.63 -13.42 35.23
C ASP A 142 -12.83 -12.29 35.86
N TRP A 143 -12.83 -12.22 37.17
CA TRP A 143 -12.09 -11.29 38.00
C TRP A 143 -10.87 -11.97 38.57
N VAL A 144 -9.74 -11.32 38.53
CA VAL A 144 -8.48 -11.81 39.10
C VAL A 144 -7.92 -10.79 40.08
N PRO A 145 -7.19 -11.23 41.11
CA PRO A 145 -6.49 -10.31 42.00
C PRO A 145 -5.52 -9.43 41.20
N ASN A 146 -5.43 -8.16 41.59
CA ASN A 146 -4.39 -7.27 41.11
C ASN A 146 -2.99 -7.67 41.61
N PHE A 147 -1.94 -6.94 41.28
CA PHE A 147 -0.55 -7.33 41.60
C PHE A 147 -0.23 -7.47 43.10
N ASP A 148 -0.96 -6.79 43.99
CA ASP A 148 -0.78 -6.89 45.46
C ASP A 148 -1.90 -7.67 46.17
N GLY A 149 -2.88 -8.17 45.44
CA GLY A 149 -4.01 -8.96 45.95
C GLY A 149 -5.04 -8.12 46.70
N THR A 150 -4.96 -6.81 46.76
CA THR A 150 -5.89 -5.95 47.52
C THR A 150 -7.16 -5.62 46.75
N LEU A 151 -7.12 -5.66 45.43
CA LEU A 151 -8.24 -5.35 44.52
C LEU A 151 -8.44 -6.45 43.49
N GLN A 152 -9.55 -6.37 42.77
CA GLN A 152 -9.85 -7.23 41.64
C GLN A 152 -9.78 -6.44 40.33
N GLU A 153 -9.23 -7.04 39.32
CA GLU A 153 -9.26 -6.52 37.95
C GLU A 153 -9.89 -7.53 36.98
N PRO A 154 -10.54 -7.06 35.89
CA PRO A 154 -11.11 -8.00 34.92
C PRO A 154 -9.97 -8.65 34.12
N LYS A 155 -10.00 -9.98 34.00
CA LYS A 155 -9.05 -10.74 33.20
C LYS A 155 -9.07 -10.31 31.73
N MET A 156 -10.25 -9.94 31.24
CA MET A 156 -10.53 -9.44 29.88
C MET A 156 -11.73 -8.52 29.90
N LEU A 157 -11.93 -7.70 28.87
CA LEU A 157 -13.13 -6.88 28.72
C LEU A 157 -14.15 -7.58 27.80
N PRO A 158 -15.47 -7.39 28.03
CA PRO A 158 -16.53 -8.06 27.28
C PRO A 158 -16.79 -7.34 25.95
N ALA A 159 -15.81 -7.33 25.04
CA ALA A 159 -15.88 -6.62 23.78
C ALA A 159 -17.09 -7.05 22.93
N ARG A 160 -17.89 -6.09 22.51
CA ARG A 160 -19.08 -6.29 21.69
C ARG A 160 -18.78 -6.44 20.21
N LEU A 161 -17.62 -5.92 19.76
CA LEU A 161 -17.08 -6.03 18.41
C LEU A 161 -15.63 -6.57 18.47
N PRO A 162 -15.11 -7.17 17.40
CA PRO A 162 -13.76 -7.73 17.38
C PRO A 162 -12.69 -6.63 17.31
N ASN A 163 -12.47 -5.95 18.44
CA ASN A 163 -11.55 -4.83 18.56
C ASN A 163 -10.12 -5.16 18.13
N ILE A 164 -9.73 -6.43 18.23
CA ILE A 164 -8.43 -6.92 17.72
C ILE A 164 -8.22 -6.61 16.24
N LEU A 165 -9.25 -6.67 15.42
CA LEU A 165 -9.22 -6.31 14.01
C LEU A 165 -9.49 -4.82 13.80
N LEU A 166 -10.35 -4.20 14.61
CA LEU A 166 -10.79 -2.81 14.38
C LEU A 166 -9.68 -1.79 14.62
N ASN A 167 -8.93 -1.95 15.69
CA ASN A 167 -7.79 -1.08 16.00
C ASN A 167 -6.43 -1.70 15.69
N GLY A 168 -6.40 -3.03 15.61
CA GLY A 168 -5.13 -3.73 15.50
C GLY A 168 -4.20 -3.47 16.68
N THR A 169 -2.95 -3.85 16.56
CA THR A 169 -1.90 -3.52 17.52
C THR A 169 -0.53 -3.91 16.98
N THR A 170 0.52 -3.27 17.46
CA THR A 170 1.91 -3.64 17.21
C THR A 170 2.59 -3.97 18.52
N GLY A 171 3.47 -4.96 18.55
CA GLY A 171 4.20 -5.34 19.75
C GLY A 171 5.37 -6.27 19.46
N ILE A 172 6.44 -6.10 20.25
CA ILE A 172 7.65 -6.90 20.14
C ILE A 172 7.81 -7.67 21.44
N ALA A 173 7.80 -9.01 21.34
CA ALA A 173 8.08 -9.91 22.43
C ALA A 173 9.41 -10.64 22.23
N VAL A 174 9.76 -11.53 23.14
CA VAL A 174 10.95 -12.38 22.99
C VAL A 174 10.65 -13.50 21.99
N GLY A 175 11.40 -13.53 20.91
CA GLY A 175 11.25 -14.54 19.85
C GLY A 175 10.02 -14.39 18.94
N MET A 176 9.15 -13.44 19.18
CA MET A 176 7.96 -13.19 18.35
C MET A 176 7.51 -11.73 18.39
N ALA A 177 6.74 -11.35 17.40
CA ALA A 177 6.14 -10.03 17.30
C ALA A 177 4.69 -10.12 16.84
N THR A 178 3.95 -9.05 17.01
CA THR A 178 2.60 -8.85 16.46
C THR A 178 2.55 -7.52 15.70
N ASP A 179 1.94 -7.54 14.53
CA ASP A 179 1.67 -6.35 13.71
C ASP A 179 0.30 -6.56 13.04
N ILE A 180 -0.76 -6.32 13.79
CA ILE A 180 -2.13 -6.47 13.33
C ILE A 180 -2.61 -5.11 12.83
N PRO A 181 -2.93 -4.97 11.53
CA PRO A 181 -3.44 -3.71 11.00
C PRO A 181 -4.89 -3.48 11.43
N PRO A 182 -5.34 -2.23 11.49
CA PRO A 182 -6.75 -1.91 11.71
C PRO A 182 -7.60 -2.20 10.46
N HIS A 183 -8.92 -2.40 10.68
CA HIS A 183 -9.90 -2.70 9.62
C HIS A 183 -11.16 -1.88 9.79
N ASN A 184 -11.93 -1.76 8.71
CA ASN A 184 -13.19 -1.05 8.73
C ASN A 184 -14.25 -1.81 9.55
N LEU A 185 -14.92 -1.09 10.44
CA LEU A 185 -15.89 -1.66 11.39
C LEU A 185 -17.09 -2.29 10.67
N ARG A 186 -17.65 -1.64 9.66
CA ARG A 186 -18.79 -2.17 8.90
C ARG A 186 -18.43 -3.46 8.17
N GLU A 187 -17.24 -3.52 7.57
CA GLU A 187 -16.76 -4.73 6.89
C GLU A 187 -16.57 -5.89 7.86
N VAL A 188 -15.93 -5.65 9.00
CA VAL A 188 -15.65 -6.68 10.01
C VAL A 188 -16.94 -7.17 10.67
N ALA A 189 -17.87 -6.26 11.02
CA ALA A 189 -19.17 -6.64 11.58
C ALA A 189 -20.00 -7.45 10.57
N LYS A 190 -20.02 -7.05 9.29
CA LYS A 190 -20.68 -7.79 8.21
C LYS A 190 -20.09 -9.19 8.03
N ALA A 191 -18.76 -9.32 8.07
CA ALA A 191 -18.09 -10.62 7.99
C ALA A 191 -18.45 -11.52 9.19
N ALA A 192 -18.48 -10.98 10.40
CA ALA A 192 -18.92 -11.72 11.59
C ALA A 192 -20.39 -12.17 11.51
N ILE A 193 -21.29 -11.30 11.02
CA ILE A 193 -22.70 -11.63 10.77
C ILE A 193 -22.83 -12.74 9.73
N THR A 194 -22.07 -12.66 8.64
CA THR A 194 -22.06 -13.67 7.58
C THR A 194 -21.64 -15.05 8.14
N LEU A 195 -20.61 -15.12 8.99
CA LEU A 195 -20.19 -16.36 9.64
C LEU A 195 -21.25 -16.93 10.59
N ILE A 196 -22.05 -16.08 11.26
CA ILE A 196 -23.17 -16.54 12.09
C ILE A 196 -24.28 -17.15 11.21
N GLU A 197 -24.56 -16.56 10.05
CA GLU A 197 -25.60 -16.99 9.11
C GLU A 197 -25.19 -18.24 8.35
N GLN A 198 -23.94 -18.27 7.94
CA GLN A 198 -23.35 -19.31 7.08
C GLN A 198 -22.05 -19.83 7.73
N PRO A 199 -22.11 -20.77 8.68
CA PRO A 199 -20.91 -21.25 9.38
C PRO A 199 -19.88 -21.95 8.49
N LYS A 200 -20.22 -22.27 7.25
CA LYS A 200 -19.34 -22.88 6.26
C LYS A 200 -18.68 -21.88 5.30
N THR A 201 -18.87 -20.58 5.55
CA THR A 201 -18.25 -19.52 4.75
C THR A 201 -16.73 -19.71 4.71
N THR A 202 -16.17 -19.64 3.52
CA THR A 202 -14.74 -19.79 3.28
C THR A 202 -13.98 -18.50 3.56
N LEU A 203 -12.66 -18.61 3.69
CA LEU A 203 -11.80 -17.42 3.83
C LEU A 203 -11.92 -16.48 2.63
N ASP A 204 -12.03 -17.02 1.42
CA ASP A 204 -12.15 -16.21 0.20
C ASP A 204 -13.44 -15.39 0.16
N GLU A 205 -14.56 -15.98 0.58
CA GLU A 205 -15.84 -15.25 0.70
C GLU A 205 -15.78 -14.15 1.77
N LEU A 206 -15.04 -14.38 2.87
CA LEU A 206 -14.83 -13.33 3.87
C LEU A 206 -13.95 -12.19 3.35
N LEU A 207 -12.96 -12.50 2.52
CA LEU A 207 -12.09 -11.50 1.90
C LEU A 207 -12.78 -10.69 0.79
N ASP A 208 -13.93 -11.11 0.32
CA ASP A 208 -14.80 -10.29 -0.52
C ASP A 208 -15.56 -9.24 0.29
N ILE A 209 -15.72 -9.45 1.60
CA ILE A 209 -16.36 -8.53 2.55
C ILE A 209 -15.31 -7.62 3.19
N VAL A 210 -14.28 -8.21 3.83
CA VAL A 210 -13.15 -7.50 4.42
C VAL A 210 -12.06 -7.38 3.35
N GLN A 211 -12.09 -6.30 2.60
CA GLN A 211 -11.25 -6.15 1.42
C GLN A 211 -9.76 -6.02 1.72
N GLY A 212 -9.41 -5.58 2.92
CA GLY A 212 -8.04 -5.36 3.37
C GLY A 212 -7.98 -4.48 4.62
N PRO A 213 -6.79 -4.08 5.07
CA PRO A 213 -6.64 -3.11 6.15
C PRO A 213 -7.34 -1.79 5.86
N ASP A 214 -7.74 -1.06 6.91
CA ASP A 214 -8.30 0.27 6.83
C ASP A 214 -7.61 1.17 7.87
N PHE A 215 -6.56 1.85 7.44
CA PHE A 215 -5.73 2.65 8.32
C PHE A 215 -6.40 3.98 8.70
N PRO A 216 -5.97 4.63 9.81
CA PRO A 216 -6.48 5.95 10.20
C PRO A 216 -6.21 7.04 9.16
N THR A 217 -5.17 6.89 8.35
CA THR A 217 -4.82 7.81 7.27
C THR A 217 -5.54 7.45 5.97
N GLU A 218 -5.71 8.42 5.08
CA GLU A 218 -6.40 8.26 3.80
C GLU A 218 -5.48 7.80 2.66
N ALA A 219 -4.27 7.34 2.99
CA ALA A 219 -3.32 6.84 2.00
C ALA A 219 -3.85 5.60 1.26
N GLU A 220 -3.50 5.48 -0.01
CA GLU A 220 -3.90 4.34 -0.83
C GLU A 220 -3.13 3.07 -0.46
N ILE A 221 -3.81 1.93 -0.43
CA ILE A 221 -3.18 0.61 -0.40
C ILE A 221 -3.02 0.14 -1.84
N ILE A 222 -1.74 0.00 -2.28
CA ILE A 222 -1.40 -0.30 -3.67
C ILE A 222 -1.06 -1.78 -3.91
N THR A 223 -1.10 -2.60 -2.87
CA THR A 223 -0.86 -4.04 -2.94
C THR A 223 -1.99 -4.73 -3.70
N SER A 224 -1.64 -5.67 -4.57
CA SER A 224 -2.63 -6.41 -5.36
C SER A 224 -3.57 -7.23 -4.48
N ARG A 225 -4.82 -7.41 -4.94
CA ARG A 225 -5.82 -8.19 -4.22
C ARG A 225 -5.37 -9.65 -3.99
N ALA A 226 -4.64 -10.21 -4.95
CA ALA A 226 -4.09 -11.56 -4.85
C ALA A 226 -3.04 -11.68 -3.72
N GLU A 227 -2.19 -10.68 -3.56
CA GLU A 227 -1.21 -10.63 -2.48
C GLU A 227 -1.89 -10.41 -1.12
N ILE A 228 -2.88 -9.52 -1.03
CA ILE A 228 -3.68 -9.32 0.19
C ILE A 228 -4.33 -10.63 0.62
N ARG A 229 -4.91 -11.40 -0.30
CA ARG A 229 -5.46 -12.74 -0.01
C ARG A 229 -4.42 -13.68 0.59
N LYS A 230 -3.23 -13.77 0.00
CA LYS A 230 -2.13 -14.59 0.54
C LYS A 230 -1.70 -14.16 1.95
N ILE A 231 -1.66 -12.85 2.21
CA ILE A 231 -1.33 -12.32 3.54
C ILE A 231 -2.34 -12.80 4.57
N TYR A 232 -3.64 -12.68 4.29
CA TYR A 232 -4.68 -13.14 5.21
C TYR A 232 -4.78 -14.65 5.33
N GLN A 233 -4.43 -15.42 4.31
CA GLN A 233 -4.33 -16.87 4.39
C GLN A 233 -3.20 -17.32 5.33
N ASN A 234 -2.06 -16.67 5.24
CA ASN A 234 -0.86 -17.04 6.00
C ASN A 234 -0.77 -16.33 7.36
N GLY A 235 -1.57 -15.30 7.59
CA GLY A 235 -1.48 -14.41 8.74
C GLY A 235 -0.22 -13.56 8.78
N ARG A 236 0.57 -13.52 7.69
CA ARG A 236 1.86 -12.80 7.59
C ARG A 236 2.07 -12.23 6.21
N GLY A 237 2.75 -11.07 6.15
CA GLY A 237 3.15 -10.42 4.91
C GLY A 237 3.41 -8.94 5.08
N SER A 238 3.23 -8.18 4.03
CA SER A 238 3.30 -6.72 4.06
C SER A 238 2.38 -6.11 3.02
N VAL A 239 1.77 -4.98 3.34
CA VAL A 239 1.01 -4.16 2.38
C VAL A 239 1.79 -2.90 2.08
N ARG A 240 1.76 -2.44 0.82
CA ARG A 240 2.35 -1.17 0.41
C ARG A 240 1.28 -0.09 0.42
N MET A 241 1.63 1.03 1.00
CA MET A 241 0.79 2.22 1.08
C MET A 241 1.48 3.36 0.35
N ARG A 242 0.71 4.15 -0.37
CA ARG A 242 1.18 5.30 -1.14
C ARG A 242 0.42 6.54 -0.73
N ALA A 243 1.12 7.67 -0.63
CA ALA A 243 0.55 8.98 -0.36
C ALA A 243 -0.44 9.39 -1.46
N VAL A 244 -1.49 10.10 -1.07
CA VAL A 244 -2.46 10.71 -1.99
C VAL A 244 -2.00 12.13 -2.30
N TRP A 245 -2.08 12.52 -3.56
CA TRP A 245 -1.69 13.83 -4.03
C TRP A 245 -2.59 14.34 -5.16
N SER A 246 -2.62 15.66 -5.30
CA SER A 246 -3.34 16.38 -6.35
C SER A 246 -2.48 17.51 -6.93
N LYS A 247 -2.88 18.00 -8.10
CA LYS A 247 -2.29 19.24 -8.69
C LYS A 247 -3.19 20.40 -8.33
N GLU A 248 -2.65 21.39 -7.64
CA GLU A 248 -3.33 22.64 -7.27
C GLU A 248 -2.45 23.82 -7.63
N ASP A 249 -2.96 24.79 -8.39
CA ASP A 249 -2.29 26.03 -8.78
C ASP A 249 -0.87 25.83 -9.35
N GLY A 250 -0.66 24.73 -10.06
CA GLY A 250 0.65 24.40 -10.66
C GLY A 250 1.64 23.75 -9.70
N ALA A 251 1.28 23.54 -8.44
CA ALA A 251 2.05 22.77 -7.45
C ALA A 251 1.44 21.37 -7.23
N VAL A 252 2.20 20.49 -6.60
CA VAL A 252 1.71 19.23 -6.06
C VAL A 252 1.38 19.40 -4.59
N VAL A 253 0.19 19.00 -4.21
CA VAL A 253 -0.27 18.98 -2.82
C VAL A 253 -0.47 17.53 -2.40
N ILE A 254 0.23 17.12 -1.34
CA ILE A 254 0.05 15.81 -0.72
C ILE A 254 -0.95 15.97 0.42
N SER A 255 -2.07 15.26 0.31
CA SER A 255 -3.20 15.34 1.27
C SER A 255 -3.25 14.17 2.25
N ALA A 256 -2.59 13.04 1.96
CA ALA A 256 -2.53 11.90 2.87
C ALA A 256 -1.19 11.19 2.77
N LEU A 257 -0.69 10.73 3.91
CA LEU A 257 0.57 9.98 4.03
C LEU A 257 0.32 8.54 4.46
N PRO A 258 1.22 7.60 4.11
CA PRO A 258 1.17 6.24 4.64
C PRO A 258 1.13 6.22 6.16
N HIS A 259 0.46 5.23 6.73
CA HIS A 259 0.34 5.08 8.18
C HIS A 259 1.71 5.06 8.87
N GLN A 260 1.85 5.80 9.98
CA GLN A 260 3.09 5.98 10.74
C GLN A 260 4.23 6.68 9.96
N VAL A 261 3.88 7.50 8.99
CA VAL A 261 4.84 8.37 8.28
C VAL A 261 4.65 9.81 8.73
N SER A 262 5.73 10.44 9.14
CA SER A 262 5.76 11.86 9.51
C SER A 262 5.95 12.75 8.28
N GLY A 263 5.13 13.81 8.14
CA GLY A 263 5.26 14.81 7.09
C GLY A 263 6.60 15.53 7.13
N ALA A 264 7.07 15.90 8.31
CA ALA A 264 8.38 16.55 8.50
C ALA A 264 9.52 15.67 7.99
N LYS A 265 9.47 14.35 8.26
CA LYS A 265 10.49 13.41 7.75
C LYS A 265 10.47 13.29 6.23
N VAL A 266 9.29 13.28 5.61
CA VAL A 266 9.15 13.24 4.15
C VAL A 266 9.74 14.50 3.53
N LEU A 267 9.41 15.68 4.05
CA LEU A 267 9.98 16.95 3.59
C LEU A 267 11.51 16.97 3.75
N GLU A 268 12.04 16.44 4.85
CA GLU A 268 13.50 16.33 5.06
C GLU A 268 14.14 15.42 4.00
N GLN A 269 13.53 14.27 3.68
CA GLN A 269 14.03 13.36 2.65
C GLN A 269 14.04 14.02 1.25
N ILE A 270 12.99 14.77 0.90
CA ILE A 270 12.91 15.51 -0.36
C ILE A 270 13.93 16.64 -0.38
N ALA A 271 14.01 17.45 0.70
CA ALA A 271 14.99 18.53 0.83
C ALA A 271 16.43 18.02 0.74
N ALA A 272 16.72 16.84 1.29
CA ALA A 272 18.05 16.23 1.16
C ALA A 272 18.38 15.91 -0.31
N GLN A 273 17.43 15.41 -1.09
CA GLN A 273 17.62 15.18 -2.51
C GLN A 273 17.83 16.50 -3.29
N MET A 274 17.09 17.57 -2.94
CA MET A 274 17.28 18.90 -3.53
C MET A 274 18.68 19.46 -3.23
N ARG A 275 19.13 19.41 -1.98
CA ARG A 275 20.49 19.84 -1.56
C ARG A 275 21.59 19.06 -2.31
N ASN A 276 21.38 17.77 -2.52
CA ASN A 276 22.30 16.90 -3.26
C ASN A 276 22.18 17.04 -4.79
N LYS A 277 21.38 18.01 -5.29
CA LYS A 277 21.12 18.26 -6.72
C LYS A 277 20.55 17.06 -7.48
N LYS A 278 19.93 16.11 -6.76
CA LYS A 278 19.23 14.96 -7.33
C LYS A 278 17.79 15.25 -7.71
N LEU A 279 17.27 16.43 -7.39
CA LEU A 279 15.90 16.85 -7.68
C LEU A 279 15.87 18.31 -8.19
N PRO A 280 16.53 18.63 -9.32
CA PRO A 280 16.69 20.00 -9.82
C PRO A 280 15.39 20.61 -10.33
N MET A 281 14.34 19.81 -10.59
CA MET A 281 13.04 20.24 -11.09
C MET A 281 12.11 20.76 -9.99
N VAL A 282 12.41 20.56 -8.72
CA VAL A 282 11.68 21.09 -7.57
C VAL A 282 12.35 22.39 -7.12
N ASP A 283 11.54 23.44 -6.90
CA ASP A 283 12.01 24.76 -6.49
C ASP A 283 11.86 24.96 -4.98
N ASP A 284 10.69 24.63 -4.43
CA ASP A 284 10.37 24.88 -3.03
C ASP A 284 9.51 23.76 -2.42
N LEU A 285 9.60 23.63 -1.10
CA LEU A 285 8.82 22.70 -0.28
C LEU A 285 8.18 23.48 0.88
N ARG A 286 6.88 23.27 1.08
CA ARG A 286 6.14 23.93 2.15
C ARG A 286 5.29 22.93 2.92
N ASP A 287 5.24 23.13 4.24
CA ASP A 287 4.24 22.48 5.09
C ASP A 287 3.13 23.50 5.36
N GLU A 288 1.96 23.23 4.80
CA GLU A 288 0.76 24.04 4.96
C GLU A 288 -0.31 23.28 5.80
N SER A 289 0.13 22.26 6.55
CA SER A 289 -0.77 21.47 7.42
C SER A 289 -1.33 22.34 8.54
N ASP A 290 -2.62 22.21 8.79
CA ASP A 290 -3.35 22.89 9.85
C ASP A 290 -4.41 21.97 10.49
N HIS A 291 -5.29 22.51 11.33
CA HIS A 291 -6.33 21.72 12.00
C HIS A 291 -7.47 21.27 11.08
N GLU A 292 -7.70 21.95 9.95
CA GLU A 292 -8.68 21.56 8.93
C GLU A 292 -8.07 20.57 7.93
N ASN A 293 -6.78 20.76 7.60
CA ASN A 293 -6.00 19.91 6.71
C ASN A 293 -4.78 19.36 7.46
N PRO A 294 -4.94 18.28 8.25
CA PRO A 294 -3.86 17.74 9.10
C PRO A 294 -2.63 17.27 8.32
N THR A 295 -2.77 17.06 7.02
CA THR A 295 -1.69 16.77 6.09
C THR A 295 -1.88 17.60 4.84
N ARG A 296 -1.03 18.61 4.65
CA ARG A 296 -0.96 19.44 3.44
C ARG A 296 0.48 19.80 3.15
N LEU A 297 1.19 18.92 2.43
CA LEU A 297 2.57 19.16 2.02
C LEU A 297 2.59 19.62 0.57
N VAL A 298 3.23 20.77 0.30
CA VAL A 298 3.24 21.40 -1.01
C VAL A 298 4.63 21.29 -1.63
N ILE A 299 4.69 20.74 -2.84
CA ILE A 299 5.91 20.65 -3.66
C ILE A 299 5.75 21.58 -4.86
N VAL A 300 6.57 22.61 -4.93
CA VAL A 300 6.54 23.62 -5.98
C VAL A 300 7.54 23.25 -7.08
N PRO A 301 7.10 23.02 -8.33
CA PRO A 301 8.01 22.77 -9.44
C PRO A 301 8.71 24.06 -9.87
N ARG A 302 9.92 23.95 -10.38
CA ARG A 302 10.71 25.08 -10.91
C ARG A 302 10.07 25.73 -12.14
N SER A 303 9.27 25.01 -12.90
CA SER A 303 8.52 25.54 -14.03
C SER A 303 7.28 24.69 -14.29
N SER A 304 6.29 25.29 -14.97
CA SER A 304 5.05 24.59 -15.38
C SER A 304 5.27 23.47 -16.42
N ARG A 305 6.48 23.36 -16.98
CA ARG A 305 6.86 22.31 -17.95
C ARG A 305 7.38 21.03 -17.28
N VAL A 306 7.57 21.04 -15.98
CA VAL A 306 8.02 19.85 -15.24
C VAL A 306 6.91 18.81 -15.24
N ASP A 307 7.25 17.58 -15.64
CA ASP A 307 6.34 16.44 -15.50
C ASP A 307 6.29 15.99 -14.02
N MET A 308 5.28 16.49 -13.32
CA MET A 308 5.10 16.19 -11.90
C MET A 308 4.69 14.73 -11.64
N GLU A 309 4.17 14.01 -12.61
CA GLU A 309 3.89 12.58 -12.44
C GLU A 309 5.18 11.75 -12.38
N GLN A 310 6.14 12.06 -13.23
CA GLN A 310 7.47 11.44 -13.14
C GLN A 310 8.18 11.81 -11.85
N VAL A 311 8.10 13.08 -11.42
CA VAL A 311 8.68 13.52 -10.14
C VAL A 311 8.05 12.75 -8.97
N MET A 312 6.72 12.64 -8.93
CA MET A 312 6.03 11.90 -7.88
C MET A 312 6.38 10.41 -7.91
N ASN A 313 6.49 9.80 -9.09
CA ASN A 313 6.91 8.41 -9.22
C ASN A 313 8.33 8.19 -8.68
N HIS A 314 9.25 9.12 -8.95
CA HIS A 314 10.59 9.11 -8.36
C HIS A 314 10.54 9.25 -6.83
N LEU A 315 9.72 10.17 -6.31
CA LEU A 315 9.58 10.40 -4.87
C LEU A 315 8.95 9.21 -4.15
N PHE A 316 8.00 8.52 -4.76
CA PHE A 316 7.47 7.26 -4.24
C PHE A 316 8.54 6.17 -4.13
N ALA A 317 9.43 6.07 -5.11
CA ALA A 317 10.52 5.09 -5.09
C ALA A 317 11.66 5.44 -4.12
N THR A 318 11.81 6.70 -3.71
CA THR A 318 13.01 7.20 -3.00
C THR A 318 12.72 7.82 -1.64
N THR A 319 11.47 7.93 -1.23
CA THR A 319 11.06 8.52 0.06
C THR A 319 9.98 7.68 0.74
N ASP A 320 9.63 8.05 1.98
CA ASP A 320 8.54 7.42 2.73
C ASP A 320 7.12 7.80 2.20
N LEU A 321 6.99 8.49 1.07
CA LEU A 321 5.71 8.71 0.38
C LEU A 321 5.09 7.41 -0.13
N GLU A 322 5.88 6.37 -0.34
CA GLU A 322 5.44 5.00 -0.47
C GLU A 322 6.17 4.16 0.58
N LYS A 323 5.41 3.40 1.36
CA LYS A 323 5.97 2.62 2.47
C LYS A 323 5.25 1.29 2.65
N SER A 324 6.02 0.26 2.97
CA SER A 324 5.48 -1.04 3.33
C SER A 324 5.14 -1.09 4.83
N TYR A 325 3.94 -1.58 5.14
CA TYR A 325 3.50 -1.92 6.48
C TYR A 325 3.51 -3.44 6.65
N ARG A 326 4.27 -3.91 7.64
CA ARG A 326 4.35 -5.34 7.95
C ARG A 326 3.05 -5.83 8.60
N ILE A 327 2.61 -7.02 8.22
CA ILE A 327 1.46 -7.70 8.83
C ILE A 327 1.94 -9.01 9.46
N ASN A 328 1.57 -9.21 10.71
CA ASN A 328 1.78 -10.44 11.47
C ASN A 328 0.63 -10.61 12.47
N LEU A 329 -0.36 -11.42 12.12
CA LEU A 329 -1.59 -11.62 12.89
C LEU A 329 -1.36 -12.57 14.07
N ASN A 330 -0.36 -12.27 14.90
CA ASN A 330 0.01 -13.03 16.07
C ASN A 330 -0.69 -12.48 17.31
N MET A 331 -1.43 -13.33 18.02
CA MET A 331 -2.22 -12.94 19.18
C MET A 331 -2.38 -14.10 20.17
N ILE A 332 -2.80 -13.80 21.38
CA ILE A 332 -3.14 -14.81 22.37
C ILE A 332 -4.59 -15.28 22.11
N GLY A 333 -4.75 -16.56 21.83
CA GLY A 333 -6.04 -17.18 21.59
C GLY A 333 -6.84 -17.43 22.88
N LEU A 334 -8.06 -17.96 22.72
CA LEU A 334 -8.91 -18.37 23.86
C LEU A 334 -8.29 -19.52 24.69
N ASP A 335 -7.45 -20.33 24.07
CA ASP A 335 -6.66 -21.37 24.72
C ASP A 335 -5.49 -20.83 25.57
N GLY A 336 -5.31 -19.52 25.60
CA GLY A 336 -4.22 -18.84 26.30
C GLY A 336 -2.85 -18.98 25.63
N ARG A 337 -2.76 -19.38 24.37
CA ARG A 337 -1.48 -19.56 23.65
C ARG A 337 -1.30 -18.52 22.55
N PRO A 338 -0.06 -18.05 22.33
CA PRO A 338 0.25 -17.18 21.20
C PRO A 338 0.24 -17.98 19.89
N ALA A 339 -0.46 -17.51 18.89
CA ALA A 339 -0.51 -18.11 17.57
C ALA A 339 -0.75 -17.08 16.48
N VAL A 340 -0.16 -17.31 15.31
CA VAL A 340 -0.49 -16.57 14.09
C VAL A 340 -1.75 -17.20 13.49
N LYS A 341 -2.76 -16.39 13.28
CA LYS A 341 -4.08 -16.82 12.81
C LYS A 341 -4.46 -16.15 11.50
N ASN A 342 -5.20 -16.85 10.66
CA ASN A 342 -5.83 -16.24 9.47
C ASN A 342 -7.14 -15.51 9.86
N LEU A 343 -7.70 -14.73 8.93
CA LEU A 343 -8.89 -13.93 9.19
C LEU A 343 -10.10 -14.77 9.62
N LEU A 344 -10.30 -15.93 9.00
CA LEU A 344 -11.40 -16.83 9.32
C LEU A 344 -11.25 -17.40 10.74
N GLU A 345 -10.04 -17.80 11.11
CA GLU A 345 -9.73 -18.29 12.47
C GLU A 345 -9.98 -17.21 13.52
N ILE A 346 -9.52 -15.97 13.25
CA ILE A 346 -9.72 -14.84 14.17
C ILE A 346 -11.20 -14.58 14.40
N LEU A 347 -11.99 -14.46 13.34
CA LEU A 347 -13.42 -14.16 13.45
C LEU A 347 -14.20 -15.31 14.06
N SER A 348 -13.87 -16.55 13.70
CA SER A 348 -14.53 -17.74 14.25
C SER A 348 -14.29 -17.88 15.75
N GLU A 349 -13.05 -17.73 16.19
CA GLU A 349 -12.66 -17.81 17.60
C GLU A 349 -13.23 -16.63 18.40
N TRP A 350 -13.21 -15.42 17.83
CA TRP A 350 -13.84 -14.26 18.46
C TRP A 350 -15.37 -14.46 18.62
N LEU A 351 -16.06 -15.07 17.65
CA LEU A 351 -17.48 -15.37 17.76
C LEU A 351 -17.77 -16.38 18.88
N VAL A 352 -16.86 -17.33 19.15
CA VAL A 352 -16.97 -18.23 20.32
C VAL A 352 -16.90 -17.42 21.61
N PHE A 353 -15.91 -16.52 21.73
CA PHE A 353 -15.79 -15.59 22.85
C PHE A 353 -17.05 -14.73 23.03
N ARG A 354 -17.54 -14.13 21.96
CA ARG A 354 -18.73 -13.25 22.03
C ARG A 354 -19.98 -14.01 22.43
N ARG A 355 -20.17 -15.22 21.90
CA ARG A 355 -21.31 -16.09 22.26
C ARG A 355 -21.28 -16.46 23.72
N ASP A 356 -20.12 -16.81 24.26
CA ASP A 356 -19.95 -17.11 25.68
C ASP A 356 -20.23 -15.86 26.54
N THR A 357 -19.69 -14.72 26.19
CA THR A 357 -19.95 -13.44 26.87
C THR A 357 -21.44 -13.13 26.95
N VAL A 358 -22.17 -13.25 25.83
CA VAL A 358 -23.63 -13.02 25.79
C VAL A 358 -24.38 -14.06 26.62
N ARG A 359 -23.98 -15.34 26.55
CA ARG A 359 -24.59 -16.39 27.36
C ARG A 359 -24.43 -16.11 28.87
N ARG A 360 -23.23 -15.69 29.29
CA ARG A 360 -22.96 -15.30 30.70
C ARG A 360 -23.82 -14.10 31.11
N ARG A 361 -23.93 -13.08 30.25
CA ARG A 361 -24.78 -11.92 30.49
C ARG A 361 -26.24 -12.29 30.68
N LEU A 362 -26.78 -13.12 29.78
CA LEU A 362 -28.18 -13.57 29.85
C LEU A 362 -28.43 -14.41 31.10
N ASN A 363 -27.53 -15.32 31.45
CA ASN A 363 -27.64 -16.13 32.68
C ASN A 363 -27.62 -15.25 33.94
N HIS A 364 -26.70 -14.30 34.01
CA HIS A 364 -26.62 -13.33 35.10
C HIS A 364 -27.91 -12.51 35.25
N ARG A 365 -28.49 -12.08 34.11
CA ARG A 365 -29.80 -11.39 34.14
C ARG A 365 -30.91 -12.33 34.57
N LEU A 366 -30.95 -13.56 34.08
CA LEU A 366 -31.93 -14.57 34.44
C LEU A 366 -31.87 -14.88 35.93
N GLU A 367 -30.68 -15.04 36.52
CA GLU A 367 -30.55 -15.25 37.98
C GLU A 367 -31.13 -14.07 38.76
N LYS A 368 -30.88 -12.83 38.35
CA LYS A 368 -31.47 -11.65 38.99
C LYS A 368 -33.00 -11.64 38.89
N VAL A 369 -33.52 -11.96 37.71
CA VAL A 369 -34.95 -12.04 37.45
C VAL A 369 -35.59 -13.15 38.34
N LEU A 370 -34.99 -14.33 38.38
CA LEU A 370 -35.49 -15.44 39.20
C LEU A 370 -35.46 -15.10 40.69
N LYS A 371 -34.36 -14.49 41.17
CA LYS A 371 -34.28 -14.05 42.59
C LYS A 371 -35.35 -13.02 42.91
N ARG A 372 -35.62 -12.07 42.00
CA ARG A 372 -36.63 -11.06 42.21
C ARG A 372 -38.04 -11.63 42.15
N LEU A 373 -38.32 -12.52 41.18
CA LEU A 373 -39.60 -13.24 41.11
C LEU A 373 -39.88 -14.04 42.39
N HIS A 374 -38.88 -14.78 42.92
CA HIS A 374 -38.99 -15.51 44.15
C HIS A 374 -39.39 -14.61 45.34
N ILE A 375 -38.80 -13.42 45.45
CA ILE A 375 -39.16 -12.43 46.46
C ILE A 375 -40.59 -11.93 46.25
N LEU A 376 -40.98 -11.60 45.01
CA LEU A 376 -42.33 -11.10 44.70
C LEU A 376 -43.42 -12.15 45.01
N GLU A 377 -43.17 -13.42 44.73
CA GLU A 377 -44.07 -14.52 45.11
C GLU A 377 -44.32 -14.53 46.62
N GLY A 378 -43.28 -14.42 47.45
CA GLY A 378 -43.41 -14.33 48.90
C GLY A 378 -44.19 -13.10 49.37
N LEU A 379 -43.91 -11.94 48.73
CA LEU A 379 -44.63 -10.70 49.03
C LEU A 379 -46.14 -10.82 48.69
N LEU A 380 -46.50 -11.46 47.61
CA LEU A 380 -47.90 -11.69 47.23
C LEU A 380 -48.63 -12.60 48.28
N VAL A 381 -47.94 -13.63 48.78
CA VAL A 381 -48.48 -14.46 49.87
C VAL A 381 -48.79 -13.59 51.09
N ALA A 382 -47.89 -12.67 51.45
CA ALA A 382 -48.11 -11.75 52.56
C ALA A 382 -49.26 -10.80 52.31
N PHE A 383 -49.40 -10.23 51.11
CA PHE A 383 -50.52 -9.32 50.75
C PHE A 383 -51.87 -10.05 50.78
N LEU A 384 -51.94 -11.28 50.31
CA LEU A 384 -53.16 -12.07 50.32
C LEU A 384 -53.60 -12.48 51.73
N ASN A 385 -52.68 -12.53 52.69
CA ASN A 385 -52.90 -12.96 54.07
C ASN A 385 -52.38 -11.93 55.08
N ILE A 386 -52.59 -10.61 54.75
CA ILE A 386 -51.92 -9.50 55.47
C ILE A 386 -52.28 -9.50 56.98
N ASP A 387 -53.55 -9.77 57.37
CA ASP A 387 -53.99 -9.75 58.74
C ASP A 387 -53.25 -10.81 59.53
N GLU A 388 -53.12 -12.02 59.00
CA GLU A 388 -52.47 -13.16 59.64
C GLU A 388 -50.94 -12.93 59.75
N VAL A 389 -50.35 -12.31 58.72
CA VAL A 389 -48.90 -11.90 58.74
C VAL A 389 -48.64 -10.90 59.84
N ILE A 390 -49.53 -9.90 60.02
CA ILE A 390 -49.41 -8.87 61.07
C ILE A 390 -49.59 -9.54 62.46
N GLU A 391 -50.53 -10.50 62.62
CA GLU A 391 -50.73 -11.18 63.80
C GLU A 391 -49.53 -12.00 64.25
N ILE A 392 -48.92 -12.75 63.31
CA ILE A 392 -47.72 -13.55 63.58
C ILE A 392 -46.57 -12.62 63.99
N ILE A 393 -46.35 -11.49 63.27
CA ILE A 393 -45.29 -10.56 63.62
C ILE A 393 -45.44 -9.92 64.98
N ARG A 394 -46.66 -9.78 65.48
CA ARG A 394 -46.95 -9.17 66.75
C ARG A 394 -46.95 -10.12 67.90
N THR A 395 -47.26 -11.40 67.70
CA THR A 395 -47.51 -12.41 68.76
C THR A 395 -46.41 -13.44 68.95
N GLU A 396 -45.64 -13.71 67.91
CA GLU A 396 -44.56 -14.70 67.93
C GLU A 396 -43.23 -14.07 68.35
N ASP A 397 -42.51 -14.77 69.24
CA ASP A 397 -41.17 -14.34 69.67
C ASP A 397 -40.14 -14.45 68.53
N GLU A 398 -40.32 -15.40 67.61
CA GLU A 398 -39.51 -15.62 66.44
C GLU A 398 -40.39 -15.59 65.15
N PRO A 399 -40.76 -14.40 64.62
CA PRO A 399 -41.76 -14.31 63.58
C PRO A 399 -41.30 -14.91 62.24
N LYS A 400 -39.96 -14.90 61.95
CA LYS A 400 -39.41 -15.44 60.71
C LYS A 400 -39.66 -16.94 60.53
N PRO A 401 -39.24 -17.81 61.45
CA PRO A 401 -39.61 -19.26 61.43
C PRO A 401 -41.12 -19.53 61.41
N ALA A 402 -41.90 -18.72 62.12
CA ALA A 402 -43.34 -18.86 62.15
C ALA A 402 -43.98 -18.57 60.77
N LEU A 403 -43.57 -17.46 60.08
CA LEU A 403 -44.01 -17.15 58.74
C LEU A 403 -43.61 -18.25 57.74
N MET A 404 -42.37 -18.77 57.83
CA MET A 404 -41.91 -19.85 56.98
C MET A 404 -42.73 -21.12 57.13
N SER A 405 -42.98 -21.52 58.35
CA SER A 405 -43.79 -22.71 58.65
C SER A 405 -45.23 -22.54 58.23
N ARG A 406 -45.82 -21.38 58.45
CA ARG A 406 -47.26 -21.13 58.19
C ARG A 406 -47.60 -21.04 56.72
N PHE A 407 -46.77 -20.33 55.93
CA PHE A 407 -47.02 -20.03 54.51
C PHE A 407 -46.21 -20.91 53.58
N GLY A 408 -45.32 -21.76 54.08
CA GLY A 408 -44.42 -22.56 53.18
C GLY A 408 -43.44 -21.75 52.38
N ILE A 409 -43.08 -20.58 52.88
CA ILE A 409 -42.15 -19.62 52.16
C ILE A 409 -40.71 -19.86 52.62
N SER A 410 -39.77 -19.46 51.74
CA SER A 410 -38.35 -19.52 52.02
C SER A 410 -37.88 -18.45 53.03
N GLU A 411 -36.72 -18.66 53.62
CA GLU A 411 -36.09 -17.68 54.52
C GLU A 411 -35.94 -16.31 53.84
N THR A 412 -35.51 -16.27 52.59
CA THR A 412 -35.37 -15.03 51.81
C THR A 412 -36.70 -14.33 51.61
N GLN A 413 -37.76 -15.06 51.38
CA GLN A 413 -39.12 -14.51 51.26
C GLN A 413 -39.63 -13.98 52.60
N ALA A 414 -39.42 -14.70 53.67
CA ALA A 414 -39.81 -14.30 55.02
C ALA A 414 -39.05 -13.01 55.45
N GLU A 415 -37.77 -12.92 55.18
CA GLU A 415 -36.97 -11.71 55.42
C GLU A 415 -37.53 -10.51 54.65
N ALA A 416 -37.80 -10.70 53.33
CA ALA A 416 -38.36 -9.64 52.49
C ALA A 416 -39.74 -9.16 53.01
N ILE A 417 -40.55 -10.03 53.60
CA ILE A 417 -41.84 -9.68 54.24
C ILE A 417 -41.59 -8.85 55.50
N LEU A 418 -40.63 -9.22 56.33
CA LEU A 418 -40.31 -8.51 57.57
C LEU A 418 -39.68 -7.14 57.32
N GLU A 419 -38.98 -6.96 56.20
CA GLU A 419 -38.40 -5.67 55.77
C GLU A 419 -39.43 -4.72 55.09
N LEU A 420 -40.69 -5.15 54.89
CA LEU A 420 -41.72 -4.32 54.26
C LEU A 420 -41.99 -3.06 55.11
N LYS A 421 -41.92 -1.90 54.43
CA LYS A 421 -42.35 -0.64 55.04
C LYS A 421 -43.85 -0.58 55.09
N LEU A 422 -44.43 -0.16 56.20
CA LEU A 422 -45.90 -0.06 56.38
C LEU A 422 -46.66 0.66 55.27
N ARG A 423 -46.04 1.67 54.64
CA ARG A 423 -46.60 2.38 53.49
C ARG A 423 -46.78 1.48 52.25
N HIS A 424 -46.07 0.35 52.18
CA HIS A 424 -46.15 -0.55 51.03
C HIS A 424 -47.30 -1.56 51.17
N LEU A 425 -48.04 -1.55 52.28
CA LEU A 425 -49.18 -2.41 52.50
C LEU A 425 -50.49 -1.89 51.83
N ALA A 426 -50.45 -0.78 51.11
CA ALA A 426 -51.59 -0.24 50.41
C ALA A 426 -51.96 -1.10 49.19
N LYS A 427 -53.26 -1.19 48.86
CA LYS A 427 -53.79 -1.93 47.68
C LYS A 427 -53.15 -1.58 46.37
N LEU A 428 -52.66 -0.35 46.18
CA LEU A 428 -51.94 0.08 44.99
C LEU A 428 -50.57 -0.63 44.85
N GLU A 429 -49.93 -1.04 45.94
CA GLU A 429 -48.67 -1.74 45.89
C GLU A 429 -48.84 -3.22 45.45
N GLU A 430 -49.93 -3.89 45.83
CA GLU A 430 -50.27 -5.23 45.29
C GLU A 430 -50.36 -5.20 43.77
N MET A 431 -51.03 -4.19 43.18
CA MET A 431 -51.13 -4.02 41.72
C MET A 431 -49.77 -3.81 41.07
N LYS A 432 -48.89 -3.03 41.71
CA LYS A 432 -47.51 -2.83 41.23
C LYS A 432 -46.68 -4.11 41.28
N ILE A 433 -46.80 -4.89 42.40
CA ILE A 433 -46.10 -6.13 42.53
C ILE A 433 -46.55 -7.16 41.47
N ARG A 434 -47.84 -7.28 41.22
CA ARG A 434 -48.35 -8.13 40.14
C ARG A 434 -47.90 -7.66 38.77
N GLY A 435 -47.90 -6.36 38.50
CA GLY A 435 -47.40 -5.79 37.25
C GLY A 435 -45.88 -6.08 37.06
N GLU A 436 -45.08 -5.88 38.10
CA GLU A 436 -43.65 -6.23 38.10
C GLU A 436 -43.43 -7.72 37.87
N GLN A 437 -44.23 -8.57 38.53
CA GLN A 437 -44.17 -10.04 38.36
C GLN A 437 -44.47 -10.44 36.91
N ASP A 438 -45.55 -9.93 36.31
CA ASP A 438 -45.94 -10.23 34.93
C ASP A 438 -44.86 -9.81 33.94
N GLU A 439 -44.21 -8.65 34.15
CA GLU A 439 -43.11 -8.18 33.32
C GLU A 439 -41.87 -9.08 33.45
N LEU A 440 -41.49 -9.42 34.67
CA LEU A 440 -40.33 -10.28 34.92
C LEU A 440 -40.56 -11.73 34.48
N GLU A 441 -41.77 -12.26 34.54
CA GLU A 441 -42.11 -13.56 33.99
C GLU A 441 -41.95 -13.59 32.47
N LYS A 442 -42.43 -12.58 31.78
CA LYS A 442 -42.21 -12.45 30.34
C LYS A 442 -40.71 -12.34 29.99
N GLU A 443 -39.96 -11.56 30.78
CA GLU A 443 -38.50 -11.43 30.60
C GLU A 443 -37.81 -12.78 30.87
N ARG A 444 -38.17 -13.52 31.97
CA ARG A 444 -37.67 -14.87 32.26
C ARG A 444 -37.86 -15.80 31.08
N ASP A 445 -39.09 -15.86 30.55
CA ASP A 445 -39.45 -16.75 29.46
C ASP A 445 -38.69 -16.41 28.17
N GLN A 446 -38.48 -15.14 27.91
CA GLN A 446 -37.66 -14.66 26.77
C GLN A 446 -36.18 -15.07 26.95
N LEU A 447 -35.61 -14.83 28.12
CA LEU A 447 -34.20 -15.17 28.41
C LEU A 447 -33.98 -16.68 28.31
N GLN A 448 -34.86 -17.48 28.91
CA GLN A 448 -34.80 -18.97 28.83
C GLN A 448 -34.94 -19.46 27.39
N ALA A 449 -35.85 -18.87 26.61
CA ALA A 449 -36.05 -19.23 25.23
C ALA A 449 -34.83 -18.89 24.34
N ILE A 450 -34.11 -17.81 24.64
CA ILE A 450 -32.85 -17.46 23.92
C ILE A 450 -31.75 -18.42 24.31
N LEU A 451 -31.60 -18.68 25.62
CA LEU A 451 -30.56 -19.60 26.15
C LEU A 451 -30.72 -21.03 25.67
N ALA A 452 -31.96 -21.50 25.49
CA ALA A 452 -32.29 -22.85 25.03
C ALA A 452 -32.18 -23.03 23.49
N SER A 453 -32.03 -21.97 22.70
CA SER A 453 -32.07 -22.04 21.26
C SER A 453 -30.89 -21.34 20.61
N GLU A 454 -30.00 -22.12 19.96
CA GLU A 454 -28.87 -21.52 19.18
C GLU A 454 -29.35 -20.57 18.11
N ARG A 455 -30.47 -20.85 17.44
CA ARG A 455 -31.04 -19.97 16.43
C ARG A 455 -31.41 -18.59 17.00
N LYS A 456 -32.08 -18.58 18.21
CA LYS A 456 -32.43 -17.33 18.86
C LYS A 456 -31.19 -16.59 19.37
N MET A 457 -30.21 -17.30 19.90
CA MET A 457 -28.91 -16.73 20.28
C MET A 457 -28.21 -16.08 19.09
N ASN A 458 -28.12 -16.77 17.95
CA ASN A 458 -27.52 -16.25 16.74
C ASN A 458 -28.26 -15.01 16.22
N ASN A 459 -29.60 -14.99 16.29
CA ASN A 459 -30.38 -13.82 15.90
C ASN A 459 -30.12 -12.62 16.83
N LEU A 460 -29.97 -12.85 18.14
CA LEU A 460 -29.60 -11.81 19.10
C LEU A 460 -28.22 -11.25 18.78
N LEU A 461 -27.22 -12.12 18.59
CA LEU A 461 -25.86 -11.72 18.25
C LEU A 461 -25.82 -10.87 16.97
N LYS A 462 -26.52 -11.31 15.92
CA LYS A 462 -26.61 -10.54 14.66
C LYS A 462 -27.21 -9.16 14.86
N LYS A 463 -28.32 -9.10 15.60
CA LYS A 463 -29.00 -7.82 15.88
C LYS A 463 -28.09 -6.86 16.65
N GLU A 464 -27.34 -7.35 17.64
CA GLU A 464 -26.39 -6.54 18.41
C GLU A 464 -25.22 -6.06 17.55
N LEU A 465 -24.60 -6.96 16.77
CA LEU A 465 -23.51 -6.60 15.86
C LEU A 465 -23.94 -5.57 14.82
N GLN A 466 -25.13 -5.72 14.25
CA GLN A 466 -25.65 -4.76 13.29
C GLN A 466 -25.93 -3.39 13.94
N ALA A 467 -26.55 -3.37 15.13
CA ALA A 467 -26.80 -2.13 15.86
C ALA A 467 -25.51 -1.38 16.23
N ASP A 468 -24.48 -2.12 16.65
CA ASP A 468 -23.17 -1.53 16.95
C ASP A 468 -22.47 -1.03 15.66
N ALA A 469 -22.61 -1.76 14.54
CA ALA A 469 -22.09 -1.33 13.25
C ALA A 469 -22.78 -0.05 12.72
N ASP A 470 -24.08 0.06 12.95
CA ASP A 470 -24.84 1.26 12.55
C ASP A 470 -24.50 2.47 13.43
N ALA A 471 -24.24 2.26 14.72
CA ALA A 471 -23.94 3.32 15.69
C ALA A 471 -22.49 3.85 15.60
N PHE A 472 -21.53 3.00 15.29
CA PHE A 472 -20.09 3.32 15.36
C PHE A 472 -19.36 3.18 14.02
N GLY A 473 -19.98 2.59 13.01
CA GLY A 473 -19.38 2.35 11.71
C GLY A 473 -19.28 3.60 10.85
N ASP A 474 -18.17 3.74 10.16
CA ASP A 474 -17.89 4.78 9.18
C ASP A 474 -17.43 4.18 7.84
N ASP A 475 -17.18 5.04 6.86
CA ASP A 475 -16.70 4.60 5.57
C ASP A 475 -15.20 4.28 5.64
N ARG A 476 -14.74 3.43 4.69
CA ARG A 476 -13.33 3.11 4.54
C ARG A 476 -12.51 4.36 4.29
N ARG A 477 -11.37 4.50 4.98
CA ARG A 477 -10.44 5.62 4.82
C ARG A 477 -9.31 5.31 3.85
N SER A 478 -8.80 4.07 3.86
CA SER A 478 -7.70 3.65 2.99
C SER A 478 -8.23 2.94 1.74
N PRO A 479 -8.34 3.61 0.58
CA PRO A 479 -8.81 2.99 -0.65
C PRO A 479 -7.79 1.95 -1.15
N LEU A 480 -8.31 0.91 -1.81
CA LEU A 480 -7.49 -0.14 -2.43
C LEU A 480 -7.42 0.12 -3.93
N HIS A 481 -6.25 0.55 -4.39
CA HIS A 481 -5.97 0.81 -5.79
C HIS A 481 -4.72 0.05 -6.22
N GLU A 482 -4.88 -0.98 -7.04
CA GLU A 482 -3.73 -1.67 -7.64
C GLU A 482 -2.91 -0.71 -8.48
N ARG A 483 -1.62 -0.57 -8.18
CA ARG A 483 -0.71 0.29 -8.93
C ARG A 483 0.60 -0.42 -9.19
N GLU A 484 1.23 -0.07 -10.28
CA GLU A 484 2.58 -0.52 -10.59
C GLU A 484 3.60 -0.01 -9.57
N GLU A 485 4.71 -0.73 -9.48
CA GLU A 485 5.83 -0.35 -8.62
C GLU A 485 6.45 0.97 -9.09
N ALA A 486 6.68 1.87 -8.14
CA ALA A 486 7.31 3.15 -8.44
C ALA A 486 8.77 2.97 -8.88
N LYS A 487 9.17 3.73 -9.89
CA LYS A 487 10.54 3.70 -10.44
C LYS A 487 11.25 5.01 -10.18
N ALA A 488 12.46 4.92 -9.65
CA ALA A 488 13.32 6.09 -9.49
C ALA A 488 13.75 6.60 -10.88
N MET A 489 13.77 7.92 -11.05
CA MET A 489 14.30 8.56 -12.25
C MET A 489 15.80 8.29 -12.36
N SER A 490 16.27 8.03 -13.57
CA SER A 490 17.70 7.98 -13.86
C SER A 490 18.33 9.39 -13.77
N GLU A 491 19.66 9.46 -13.69
CA GLU A 491 20.37 10.75 -13.72
C GLU A 491 20.07 11.54 -15.02
N HIS A 492 19.78 10.83 -16.10
CA HIS A 492 19.40 11.43 -17.39
C HIS A 492 18.00 12.04 -17.37
N ASP A 493 17.05 11.39 -16.70
CA ASP A 493 15.67 11.89 -16.58
C ASP A 493 15.59 13.16 -15.72
N MET A 494 16.57 13.36 -14.84
CA MET A 494 16.65 14.55 -13.97
C MET A 494 17.20 15.80 -14.67
N LEU A 495 17.78 15.66 -15.87
CA LEU A 495 18.30 16.79 -16.63
C LEU A 495 17.16 17.56 -17.32
N PRO A 496 17.30 18.88 -17.50
CA PRO A 496 16.30 19.67 -18.23
C PRO A 496 16.07 19.08 -19.61
N SER A 497 14.84 18.75 -19.95
CA SER A 497 14.46 18.23 -21.27
C SER A 497 14.19 19.41 -22.23
N GLU A 498 15.21 19.92 -22.85
CA GLU A 498 15.09 20.96 -23.91
C GLU A 498 15.29 20.32 -25.30
N PRO A 499 14.56 20.76 -26.34
CA PRO A 499 14.81 20.31 -27.71
C PRO A 499 16.20 20.76 -28.13
N VAL A 500 16.97 19.84 -28.72
CA VAL A 500 18.33 20.11 -29.23
C VAL A 500 18.54 19.45 -30.58
N THR A 501 19.39 20.06 -31.37
CA THR A 501 19.91 19.47 -32.62
C THR A 501 21.41 19.28 -32.49
N ILE A 502 21.86 18.04 -32.58
CA ILE A 502 23.30 17.75 -32.60
C ILE A 502 23.79 17.79 -34.05
N VAL A 503 24.89 18.48 -34.25
CA VAL A 503 25.48 18.68 -35.59
C VAL A 503 26.87 18.08 -35.62
N LEU A 504 27.10 17.20 -36.61
CA LEU A 504 28.38 16.55 -36.88
C LEU A 504 28.95 17.07 -38.22
N SER A 505 30.21 17.43 -38.23
CA SER A 505 30.93 17.83 -39.43
C SER A 505 31.68 16.67 -40.10
N GLN A 506 32.11 16.85 -41.36
CA GLN A 506 32.90 15.87 -42.12
C GLN A 506 34.22 15.52 -41.44
N MET A 507 34.87 16.47 -40.78
CA MET A 507 36.11 16.25 -40.02
C MET A 507 35.89 15.70 -38.60
N GLY A 508 34.63 15.33 -38.25
CA GLY A 508 34.29 14.71 -36.95
C GLY A 508 34.20 15.72 -35.81
N TRP A 509 33.87 16.99 -36.09
CA TRP A 509 33.57 17.98 -35.04
C TRP A 509 32.09 17.95 -34.70
N VAL A 510 31.78 18.00 -33.39
CA VAL A 510 30.42 17.90 -32.86
C VAL A 510 30.05 19.11 -32.02
N ARG A 511 28.79 19.52 -32.08
CA ARG A 511 28.21 20.62 -31.29
C ARG A 511 26.72 20.44 -31.10
N SER A 512 26.17 21.05 -30.06
CA SER A 512 24.75 21.03 -29.73
C SER A 512 24.11 22.38 -29.93
N ALA A 513 23.04 22.44 -30.70
CA ALA A 513 22.24 23.64 -30.95
C ALA A 513 20.89 23.52 -30.21
N LYS A 514 20.37 24.64 -29.68
CA LYS A 514 19.05 24.68 -29.06
C LYS A 514 17.96 24.73 -30.13
N GLY A 515 16.92 23.91 -29.96
CA GLY A 515 15.77 23.80 -30.84
C GLY A 515 15.97 22.84 -32.02
N HIS A 516 14.87 22.58 -32.73
CA HIS A 516 14.84 21.71 -33.91
C HIS A 516 14.86 22.46 -35.25
N ASP A 517 14.61 23.81 -35.26
CA ASP A 517 14.47 24.63 -36.43
C ASP A 517 15.81 25.33 -36.82
N ILE A 518 16.88 24.52 -36.80
CA ILE A 518 18.22 25.02 -37.09
C ILE A 518 18.65 24.58 -38.48
N ASP A 519 19.05 25.54 -39.31
CA ASP A 519 19.76 25.24 -40.56
C ASP A 519 21.19 24.79 -40.26
N ALA A 520 21.34 23.46 -40.06
CA ALA A 520 22.63 22.86 -39.75
C ALA A 520 23.66 23.04 -40.89
N GLN A 521 23.26 23.14 -42.16
CA GLN A 521 24.13 23.32 -43.30
C GLN A 521 24.68 24.75 -43.38
N GLY A 522 23.87 25.74 -42.99
CA GLY A 522 24.23 27.16 -42.96
C GLY A 522 25.09 27.58 -41.77
N LEU A 523 25.41 26.67 -40.83
CA LEU A 523 26.29 26.98 -39.71
C LEU A 523 27.75 27.20 -40.16
N SER A 524 28.52 28.00 -39.39
CA SER A 524 29.94 28.20 -39.60
C SER A 524 30.76 26.95 -39.26
N TYR A 525 31.56 26.46 -40.22
CA TYR A 525 32.48 25.34 -40.07
C TYR A 525 33.94 25.81 -40.17
N LYS A 526 34.89 24.95 -39.73
CA LYS A 526 36.33 25.23 -39.93
C LYS A 526 36.70 25.29 -41.43
N ALA A 527 37.77 25.94 -41.73
CA ALA A 527 38.29 25.99 -43.11
C ALA A 527 38.54 24.55 -43.61
N GLY A 528 37.90 24.20 -44.73
CA GLY A 528 37.97 22.86 -45.32
C GLY A 528 37.02 21.82 -44.73
N ASP A 529 36.18 22.19 -43.73
CA ASP A 529 35.17 21.31 -43.14
C ASP A 529 33.77 21.72 -43.60
N SER A 530 32.82 20.78 -43.51
CA SER A 530 31.44 20.99 -43.90
C SER A 530 30.50 20.12 -43.07
N TRP A 531 29.20 20.37 -43.20
CA TRP A 531 28.18 19.55 -42.57
C TRP A 531 28.25 18.10 -43.06
N LYS A 532 28.15 17.13 -42.11
CA LYS A 532 28.03 15.70 -42.38
C LYS A 532 26.63 15.19 -42.04
N ALA A 533 26.20 15.40 -40.81
CA ALA A 533 24.91 14.86 -40.30
C ALA A 533 24.34 15.75 -39.18
N SER A 534 23.04 15.66 -38.97
CA SER A 534 22.37 16.24 -37.82
C SER A 534 21.33 15.27 -37.24
N ALA A 535 21.21 15.23 -35.90
CA ALA A 535 20.20 14.45 -35.21
C ALA A 535 19.42 15.38 -34.28
N LYS A 536 18.08 15.25 -34.29
CA LYS A 536 17.15 16.01 -33.45
C LYS A 536 16.72 15.15 -32.29
N GLY A 537 16.67 15.73 -31.09
CA GLY A 537 16.25 15.03 -29.88
C GLY A 537 16.13 15.98 -28.71
N LYS A 538 16.21 15.45 -27.49
CA LYS A 538 16.15 16.24 -26.26
C LYS A 538 17.51 16.28 -25.58
N SER A 539 17.78 17.32 -24.79
CA SER A 539 19.05 17.51 -24.08
C SER A 539 19.39 16.40 -23.08
N ASN A 540 18.38 15.67 -22.62
CA ASN A 540 18.49 14.51 -21.71
C ASN A 540 18.43 13.14 -22.41
N GLN A 541 18.51 13.11 -23.78
CA GLN A 541 18.62 11.86 -24.52
C GLN A 541 20.05 11.72 -25.04
N PRO A 542 20.67 10.54 -24.93
CA PRO A 542 22.03 10.35 -25.48
C PRO A 542 22.02 10.42 -27.01
N VAL A 543 23.05 11.05 -27.57
CA VAL A 543 23.34 10.94 -29.00
C VAL A 543 24.26 9.75 -29.23
N VAL A 544 23.87 8.86 -30.13
CA VAL A 544 24.66 7.69 -30.51
C VAL A 544 25.41 7.92 -31.80
N PHE A 545 26.67 7.55 -31.81
CA PHE A 545 27.55 7.54 -32.98
C PHE A 545 27.93 6.11 -33.32
N ILE A 546 28.00 5.79 -34.59
CA ILE A 546 28.42 4.47 -35.09
C ILE A 546 29.62 4.69 -36.01
N ASP A 547 30.69 3.96 -35.75
CA ASP A 547 31.93 4.04 -36.55
C ASP A 547 31.96 3.04 -37.72
N THR A 548 32.92 3.20 -38.59
CA THR A 548 33.17 2.36 -39.77
C THR A 548 33.44 0.89 -39.40
N THR A 549 33.79 0.57 -38.16
CA THR A 549 34.05 -0.80 -37.67
C THR A 549 32.81 -1.49 -37.07
N GLY A 550 31.68 -0.77 -37.02
CA GLY A 550 30.43 -1.30 -36.44
C GLY A 550 30.36 -1.19 -34.94
N ARG A 551 31.12 -0.29 -34.31
CA ARG A 551 31.02 0.02 -32.89
C ARG A 551 30.10 1.20 -32.67
N SER A 552 29.37 1.19 -31.57
CA SER A 552 28.53 2.30 -31.13
C SER A 552 29.14 3.03 -29.93
N TYR A 553 28.90 4.32 -29.85
CA TYR A 553 29.35 5.23 -28.80
C TYR A 553 28.18 6.13 -28.42
N ALA A 554 28.08 6.55 -27.18
CA ALA A 554 27.05 7.46 -26.71
C ALA A 554 27.68 8.66 -25.99
N ILE A 555 27.12 9.85 -26.22
CA ILE A 555 27.50 11.10 -25.55
C ILE A 555 26.22 11.83 -25.12
N ASP A 556 26.24 12.39 -23.91
CA ASP A 556 25.15 13.24 -23.44
C ASP A 556 25.22 14.62 -24.10
N PRO A 557 24.17 15.11 -24.77
CA PRO A 557 24.14 16.38 -25.45
C PRO A 557 24.54 17.57 -24.59
N ILE A 558 24.23 17.52 -23.28
CA ILE A 558 24.59 18.59 -22.32
C ILE A 558 26.11 18.76 -22.17
N THR A 559 26.89 17.72 -22.47
CA THR A 559 28.36 17.76 -22.41
C THR A 559 29.00 18.30 -23.69
N LEU A 560 28.20 18.53 -24.72
CA LEU A 560 28.66 19.03 -26.00
C LEU A 560 28.73 20.57 -26.03
N PRO A 561 29.70 21.15 -26.72
CA PRO A 561 29.80 22.60 -26.86
C PRO A 561 28.60 23.19 -27.63
N SER A 562 28.25 24.42 -27.30
CA SER A 562 27.17 25.14 -27.98
C SER A 562 27.51 25.38 -29.47
N ALA A 563 26.49 25.32 -30.34
CA ALA A 563 26.59 25.61 -31.74
C ALA A 563 26.92 27.10 -32.11
N ARG A 564 27.05 27.98 -31.09
CA ARG A 564 27.60 29.33 -31.28
C ARG A 564 29.08 29.30 -31.66
N GLY A 565 29.80 28.22 -31.28
CA GLY A 565 31.18 27.97 -31.69
C GLY A 565 31.26 26.93 -32.81
N GLN A 566 32.49 26.56 -33.19
CA GLN A 566 32.75 25.57 -34.26
C GLN A 566 32.65 24.11 -33.77
N GLY A 567 32.38 23.90 -32.49
CA GLY A 567 32.33 22.57 -31.87
C GLY A 567 33.69 22.09 -31.35
N GLU A 568 33.77 20.81 -31.03
CA GLU A 568 35.00 20.12 -30.60
C GLU A 568 35.13 18.75 -31.31
N PRO A 569 36.35 18.21 -31.47
CA PRO A 569 36.55 16.94 -32.14
C PRO A 569 36.04 15.79 -31.31
N LEU A 570 35.28 14.85 -31.88
CA LEU A 570 34.77 13.66 -31.23
C LEU A 570 35.88 12.79 -30.62
N THR A 571 37.08 12.78 -31.19
CA THR A 571 38.26 12.05 -30.69
C THR A 571 38.71 12.52 -29.31
N GLY A 572 38.33 13.71 -28.86
CA GLY A 572 38.53 14.16 -27.48
C GLY A 572 37.61 13.53 -26.46
N LYS A 573 36.45 13.04 -26.92
CA LYS A 573 35.41 12.41 -26.07
C LYS A 573 35.32 10.88 -26.23
N LEU A 574 35.60 10.36 -27.41
CA LEU A 574 35.50 8.96 -27.79
C LEU A 574 36.89 8.39 -28.12
N THR A 575 37.07 7.10 -27.81
CA THR A 575 38.28 6.35 -28.16
C THR A 575 37.96 5.46 -29.36
N LEU A 576 38.17 5.99 -30.58
CA LEU A 576 37.96 5.23 -31.81
C LEU A 576 39.12 4.27 -32.05
N PRO A 577 38.91 3.11 -32.69
CA PRO A 577 39.97 2.25 -33.18
C PRO A 577 40.85 2.96 -34.23
N PRO A 578 42.12 2.56 -34.38
CA PRO A 578 43.00 3.14 -35.39
C PRO A 578 42.38 3.09 -36.80
N GLY A 579 42.30 4.23 -37.47
CA GLY A 579 41.74 4.35 -38.83
C GLY A 579 40.19 4.36 -38.89
N ALA A 580 39.48 4.19 -37.79
CA ALA A 580 38.03 4.26 -37.75
C ALA A 580 37.54 5.72 -37.76
N THR A 581 36.46 5.98 -38.48
CA THR A 581 35.75 7.25 -38.51
C THR A 581 34.28 7.06 -38.16
N VAL A 582 33.63 8.08 -37.61
CA VAL A 582 32.19 8.02 -37.33
C VAL A 582 31.40 8.10 -38.61
N GLU A 583 30.53 7.14 -38.86
CA GLU A 583 29.74 7.03 -40.09
C GLU A 583 28.31 7.56 -39.88
N HIS A 584 27.65 7.13 -38.84
CA HIS A 584 26.24 7.45 -38.54
C HIS A 584 26.08 8.11 -37.18
N MET A 585 25.05 8.94 -37.05
CA MET A 585 24.64 9.60 -35.81
C MET A 585 23.13 9.61 -35.73
N LEU A 586 22.58 9.25 -34.56
CA LEU A 586 21.14 9.20 -34.31
C LEU A 586 20.79 9.50 -32.85
N MET A 587 19.57 9.98 -32.63
CA MET A 587 18.95 10.22 -31.35
C MET A 587 17.49 9.74 -31.43
N GLU A 588 17.13 8.75 -30.60
CA GLU A 588 15.78 8.18 -30.56
C GLU A 588 15.38 7.89 -29.12
N SER A 589 14.13 7.49 -28.89
CA SER A 589 13.71 6.99 -27.58
C SER A 589 14.30 5.61 -27.29
N ASP A 590 14.52 5.29 -26.02
CA ASP A 590 15.19 4.05 -25.57
C ASP A 590 14.57 2.79 -26.17
N ASP A 591 13.24 2.74 -26.27
CA ASP A 591 12.48 1.58 -26.77
C ASP A 591 12.30 1.59 -28.29
N GLN A 592 12.78 2.62 -29.01
CA GLN A 592 12.64 2.71 -30.46
C GLN A 592 13.35 1.55 -31.12
N LYS A 593 12.60 0.78 -31.95
CA LYS A 593 13.15 -0.32 -32.74
C LYS A 593 13.91 0.24 -33.94
N LEU A 594 15.09 -0.32 -34.18
CA LEU A 594 16.00 0.06 -35.25
C LEU A 594 16.43 -1.19 -36.02
N LEU A 595 16.52 -1.04 -37.35
CA LEU A 595 17.18 -2.01 -38.22
C LEU A 595 18.65 -1.65 -38.36
N MET A 596 19.53 -2.57 -37.97
CA MET A 596 20.97 -2.53 -38.19
C MET A 596 21.34 -3.47 -39.34
N ALA A 597 22.08 -3.00 -40.29
CA ALA A 597 22.47 -3.82 -41.45
C ALA A 597 23.88 -3.50 -41.95
N SER A 598 24.45 -4.42 -42.74
CA SER A 598 25.69 -4.25 -43.49
C SER A 598 25.42 -4.38 -44.99
N ASP A 599 26.28 -3.72 -45.81
CA ASP A 599 26.23 -3.82 -47.27
C ASP A 599 26.52 -5.24 -47.79
N ALA A 600 27.04 -6.14 -46.91
CA ALA A 600 27.14 -7.57 -47.20
C ALA A 600 25.80 -8.34 -47.16
N GLY A 601 24.68 -7.63 -46.92
CA GLY A 601 23.32 -8.20 -46.92
C GLY A 601 22.93 -8.94 -45.63
N TYR A 602 23.48 -8.58 -44.50
CA TYR A 602 23.12 -9.11 -43.19
C TYR A 602 22.55 -7.99 -42.32
N GLY A 603 21.62 -8.35 -41.41
CA GLY A 603 21.06 -7.39 -40.45
C GLY A 603 20.22 -8.01 -39.36
N PHE A 604 19.82 -7.21 -38.42
CA PHE A 604 19.00 -7.56 -37.26
C PHE A 604 18.25 -6.34 -36.74
N VAL A 605 17.21 -6.57 -35.97
CA VAL A 605 16.45 -5.56 -35.25
C VAL A 605 16.99 -5.44 -33.83
N CYS A 606 17.12 -4.20 -33.32
CA CYS A 606 17.50 -3.92 -31.93
C CYS A 606 16.73 -2.71 -31.42
N THR A 607 16.81 -2.40 -30.13
CA THR A 607 16.30 -1.14 -29.56
C THR A 607 17.39 -0.07 -29.56
N PHE A 608 17.00 1.21 -29.51
CA PHE A 608 17.97 2.30 -29.39
C PHE A 608 18.84 2.15 -28.13
N ASN A 609 18.27 1.69 -27.01
CA ASN A 609 19.01 1.40 -25.77
C ASN A 609 20.13 0.36 -25.99
N ASP A 610 19.95 -0.58 -26.92
CA ASP A 610 21.02 -1.52 -27.31
C ASP A 610 22.20 -0.86 -28.01
N LEU A 611 22.08 0.36 -28.48
CA LEU A 611 23.18 1.12 -29.10
C LEU A 611 23.95 1.97 -28.08
N VAL A 612 23.33 2.30 -26.94
CA VAL A 612 23.94 3.18 -25.92
C VAL A 612 25.12 2.49 -25.25
N ALA A 613 26.33 3.03 -25.40
CA ALA A 613 27.54 2.55 -24.79
C ALA A 613 27.95 3.44 -23.60
N ARG A 614 28.24 2.83 -22.45
CA ARG A 614 28.56 3.55 -21.20
C ARG A 614 30.03 3.99 -21.07
N ASN A 615 30.88 3.57 -21.98
CA ASN A 615 32.32 3.87 -21.93
C ASN A 615 32.81 4.55 -23.19
N ARG A 616 33.93 5.29 -23.08
CA ARG A 616 34.54 6.03 -24.21
C ARG A 616 35.02 5.16 -25.35
N ALA A 617 35.36 3.88 -25.10
CA ALA A 617 35.82 2.93 -26.10
C ALA A 617 34.66 2.30 -26.91
N GLY A 618 33.42 2.67 -26.58
CA GLY A 618 32.23 2.15 -27.23
C GLY A 618 32.07 0.62 -27.06
N LYS A 619 31.03 0.08 -27.68
CA LYS A 619 30.77 -1.35 -27.70
C LYS A 619 30.64 -1.87 -29.13
N ALA A 620 31.03 -3.12 -29.37
CA ALA A 620 30.76 -3.79 -30.66
C ALA A 620 29.24 -3.98 -30.79
N LEU A 621 28.65 -3.43 -31.82
CA LEU A 621 27.22 -3.48 -32.12
C LEU A 621 26.94 -4.44 -33.28
N ILE A 622 27.49 -4.12 -34.45
CA ILE A 622 27.35 -4.95 -35.64
C ILE A 622 28.70 -5.58 -36.01
N THR A 623 28.66 -6.90 -36.26
CA THR A 623 29.87 -7.63 -36.75
C THR A 623 29.88 -7.61 -38.25
N LEU A 624 30.87 -6.90 -38.82
CA LEU A 624 31.01 -6.75 -40.25
C LEU A 624 31.85 -7.90 -40.84
N PRO A 625 31.44 -8.48 -41.99
CA PRO A 625 32.34 -9.28 -42.84
C PRO A 625 33.50 -8.46 -43.34
N ASP A 626 34.55 -9.12 -43.86
CA ASP A 626 35.71 -8.46 -44.46
C ASP A 626 35.25 -7.53 -45.59
N ASN A 627 35.77 -6.30 -45.58
CA ASN A 627 35.47 -5.24 -46.55
C ASN A 627 34.00 -4.78 -46.60
N ALA A 628 33.19 -5.10 -45.58
CA ALA A 628 31.81 -4.65 -45.49
C ALA A 628 31.68 -3.36 -44.67
N HIS A 629 30.67 -2.55 -45.00
CA HIS A 629 30.38 -1.28 -44.34
C HIS A 629 29.02 -1.32 -43.64
N VAL A 630 28.90 -0.51 -42.60
CA VAL A 630 27.62 -0.34 -41.88
C VAL A 630 26.68 0.47 -42.76
N MET A 631 25.46 -0.01 -42.93
CA MET A 631 24.41 0.78 -43.57
C MET A 631 23.76 1.77 -42.60
N PRO A 632 23.14 2.86 -43.10
CA PRO A 632 22.41 3.77 -42.24
C PRO A 632 21.36 3.00 -41.40
N PRO A 633 21.32 3.20 -40.08
CA PRO A 633 20.27 2.63 -39.23
C PRO A 633 18.88 3.13 -39.69
N LEU A 634 17.88 2.25 -39.72
CA LEU A 634 16.52 2.60 -40.10
C LEU A 634 15.59 2.44 -38.93
N VAL A 635 14.72 3.42 -38.73
CA VAL A 635 13.67 3.40 -37.72
C VAL A 635 12.55 2.45 -38.15
N ILE A 636 12.08 1.61 -37.26
CA ILE A 636 10.93 0.73 -37.43
C ILE A 636 9.81 1.29 -36.56
N GLU A 637 8.73 1.74 -37.21
CA GLU A 637 7.60 2.36 -36.51
C GLU A 637 6.57 1.31 -36.06
N ASP A 638 6.43 0.21 -36.83
CA ASP A 638 5.43 -0.83 -36.59
C ASP A 638 5.94 -2.22 -36.97
N GLU A 639 5.51 -3.25 -36.27
CA GLU A 639 5.89 -4.64 -36.58
C GLU A 639 5.32 -5.16 -37.89
N SER A 640 4.29 -4.52 -38.41
CA SER A 640 3.69 -4.81 -39.73
C SER A 640 4.47 -4.24 -40.90
N ASP A 641 5.53 -3.45 -40.65
CA ASP A 641 6.33 -2.85 -41.71
C ASP A 641 7.09 -3.90 -42.52
N MET A 642 7.27 -3.59 -43.82
CA MET A 642 7.99 -4.43 -44.76
C MET A 642 9.39 -3.91 -45.00
N LEU A 643 10.38 -4.79 -45.05
CA LEU A 643 11.74 -4.43 -45.44
C LEU A 643 11.93 -4.66 -46.93
N LEU A 644 12.32 -3.65 -47.64
CA LEU A 644 12.72 -3.69 -49.02
C LEU A 644 14.22 -3.57 -49.17
N ALA A 645 14.89 -4.57 -49.69
CA ALA A 645 16.32 -4.62 -49.99
C ALA A 645 16.56 -4.50 -51.46
N ILE A 646 17.50 -3.65 -51.90
CA ILE A 646 17.91 -3.45 -53.29
C ILE A 646 19.43 -3.61 -53.37
N THR A 647 19.91 -4.52 -54.23
CA THR A 647 21.36 -4.69 -54.50
C THR A 647 21.87 -3.76 -55.61
N ALA A 648 23.18 -3.56 -55.62
CA ALA A 648 23.87 -2.78 -56.67
C ALA A 648 23.63 -3.33 -58.10
N ALA A 649 23.44 -4.62 -58.23
CA ALA A 649 23.07 -5.29 -59.48
C ALA A 649 21.59 -5.10 -59.85
N GLY A 650 20.78 -4.38 -59.02
CA GLY A 650 19.38 -4.10 -59.28
C GLY A 650 18.44 -5.25 -58.92
N ARG A 651 18.80 -6.12 -57.99
CA ARG A 651 17.90 -7.14 -57.43
C ARG A 651 17.11 -6.56 -56.26
N MET A 652 15.83 -6.91 -56.22
CA MET A 652 14.91 -6.46 -55.16
C MET A 652 14.32 -7.65 -54.40
N LEU A 653 14.25 -7.56 -53.10
CA LEU A 653 13.55 -8.50 -52.25
C LEU A 653 12.81 -7.70 -51.12
N MET A 654 11.53 -8.03 -50.97
CA MET A 654 10.69 -7.49 -49.90
C MET A 654 10.19 -8.61 -49.01
N PHE A 655 10.21 -8.39 -47.68
CA PHE A 655 9.70 -9.32 -46.69
C PHE A 655 9.33 -8.59 -45.40
N PRO A 656 8.51 -9.20 -44.49
CA PRO A 656 8.17 -8.57 -43.21
C PRO A 656 9.40 -8.30 -42.34
N VAL A 657 9.49 -7.13 -41.71
CA VAL A 657 10.57 -6.80 -40.75
C VAL A 657 10.63 -7.83 -39.61
N SER A 658 9.49 -8.36 -39.20
CA SER A 658 9.38 -9.40 -38.16
C SER A 658 10.13 -10.71 -38.46
N ASP A 659 10.53 -10.96 -39.73
CA ASP A 659 11.34 -12.13 -40.11
C ASP A 659 12.83 -11.96 -39.67
N LEU A 660 13.25 -10.76 -39.27
CA LEU A 660 14.59 -10.55 -38.76
C LEU A 660 14.67 -10.86 -37.26
N PRO A 661 15.81 -11.41 -36.79
CA PRO A 661 15.99 -11.65 -35.38
C PRO A 661 16.14 -10.33 -34.61
N GLN A 662 15.61 -10.28 -33.41
CA GLN A 662 15.88 -9.22 -32.46
C GLN A 662 17.13 -9.57 -31.66
N LEU A 663 18.20 -8.78 -31.81
CA LEU A 663 19.52 -9.02 -31.21
C LEU A 663 20.07 -7.71 -30.64
N SER A 664 20.71 -7.76 -29.50
CA SER A 664 21.40 -6.60 -28.93
C SER A 664 22.76 -6.32 -29.57
N LYS A 665 23.32 -7.30 -30.31
CA LYS A 665 24.58 -7.17 -31.08
C LYS A 665 24.79 -8.40 -31.97
N GLY A 666 25.64 -8.27 -33.00
CA GLY A 666 26.08 -9.41 -33.80
C GLY A 666 26.07 -9.15 -35.29
N LYS A 667 26.23 -10.20 -36.10
CA LYS A 667 26.20 -10.12 -37.57
C LYS A 667 24.74 -10.04 -38.10
N GLY A 668 23.80 -10.57 -37.34
CA GLY A 668 22.43 -10.74 -37.80
C GLY A 668 22.25 -11.88 -38.81
N ASN A 669 21.07 -11.92 -39.41
CA ASN A 669 20.68 -12.89 -40.42
C ASN A 669 20.75 -12.29 -41.83
N LYS A 670 20.84 -13.14 -42.85
CA LYS A 670 20.80 -12.69 -44.24
C LYS A 670 19.50 -11.98 -44.57
N ILE A 671 19.57 -10.75 -45.04
CA ILE A 671 18.47 -9.95 -45.61
C ILE A 671 18.23 -10.40 -47.03
N ILE A 672 19.28 -10.33 -47.86
CA ILE A 672 19.27 -10.73 -49.25
C ILE A 672 20.53 -11.56 -49.55
N SER A 673 20.43 -12.57 -50.44
CA SER A 673 21.59 -13.39 -50.80
C SER A 673 22.41 -12.73 -51.88
N ILE A 674 23.68 -12.41 -51.54
CA ILE A 674 24.69 -11.90 -52.45
C ILE A 674 25.74 -13.01 -52.58
N PRO A 675 26.08 -13.50 -53.80
CA PRO A 675 27.10 -14.50 -53.99
C PRO A 675 28.47 -14.01 -53.53
N ALA A 676 29.21 -14.79 -52.79
CA ALA A 676 30.49 -14.40 -52.21
C ALA A 676 31.52 -13.92 -53.27
N ALA A 677 31.51 -14.55 -54.46
CA ALA A 677 32.37 -14.17 -55.57
C ALA A 677 32.02 -12.77 -56.14
N GLU A 678 30.74 -12.46 -56.26
CA GLU A 678 30.24 -11.16 -56.73
C GLU A 678 30.53 -10.06 -55.69
N ALA A 679 30.34 -10.38 -54.41
CA ALA A 679 30.67 -9.45 -53.33
C ALA A 679 32.18 -9.17 -53.21
N ALA A 680 33.04 -10.18 -53.27
CA ALA A 680 34.49 -10.06 -53.22
C ALA A 680 35.05 -9.29 -54.44
N ALA A 681 34.42 -9.42 -55.60
CA ALA A 681 34.80 -8.67 -56.81
C ALA A 681 34.23 -7.24 -56.85
N GLY A 682 33.44 -6.82 -55.85
CA GLY A 682 32.76 -5.53 -55.80
C GLY A 682 31.67 -5.38 -56.89
N GLN A 683 31.19 -6.49 -57.45
CA GLN A 683 30.22 -6.51 -58.54
C GLN A 683 28.76 -6.42 -58.03
N ASP A 684 28.49 -6.90 -56.84
CA ASP A 684 27.20 -6.75 -56.20
C ASP A 684 27.34 -6.58 -54.66
N GLY A 685 26.43 -5.85 -54.06
CA GLY A 685 26.33 -5.60 -52.63
C GLY A 685 24.97 -4.99 -52.32
N LEU A 686 24.56 -4.99 -51.06
CA LEU A 686 23.36 -4.33 -50.64
C LEU A 686 23.53 -2.81 -50.75
N ALA A 687 22.83 -2.20 -51.71
CA ALA A 687 22.97 -0.76 -52.01
C ALA A 687 21.96 0.10 -51.26
N HIS A 688 20.72 -0.35 -51.16
CA HIS A 688 19.65 0.39 -50.50
C HIS A 688 18.77 -0.50 -49.66
N LEU A 689 18.32 0.02 -48.51
CA LEU A 689 17.34 -0.56 -47.60
C LEU A 689 16.25 0.48 -47.29
N PHE A 690 15.01 0.02 -47.24
CA PHE A 690 13.85 0.85 -46.87
C PHE A 690 12.91 0.06 -46.02
N VAL A 691 12.45 0.67 -44.90
CA VAL A 691 11.33 0.19 -44.12
C VAL A 691 10.07 0.85 -44.68
N LEU A 692 9.14 0.04 -45.14
CA LEU A 692 7.93 0.47 -45.84
C LEU A 692 6.69 0.09 -45.02
N PRO A 693 5.88 1.07 -44.60
CA PRO A 693 4.54 0.78 -44.09
C PRO A 693 3.71 0.00 -45.12
N PRO A 694 2.74 -0.82 -44.67
CA PRO A 694 1.82 -1.51 -45.57
C PRO A 694 1.15 -0.54 -46.56
N GLN A 695 0.91 -0.98 -47.80
CA GLN A 695 0.28 -0.18 -48.87
C GLN A 695 1.10 1.02 -49.40
N SER A 696 2.39 1.08 -49.09
CA SER A 696 3.25 2.14 -49.60
C SER A 696 3.45 2.10 -51.12
N THR A 697 3.59 3.27 -51.74
CA THR A 697 4.03 3.46 -53.13
C THR A 697 5.46 3.99 -53.14
N LEU A 698 6.32 3.40 -53.92
CA LEU A 698 7.73 3.81 -54.06
C LEU A 698 7.98 4.49 -55.41
N THR A 699 8.57 5.68 -55.39
CA THR A 699 9.01 6.35 -56.62
C THR A 699 10.53 6.40 -56.61
N ILE A 700 11.15 5.67 -57.52
CA ILE A 700 12.61 5.56 -57.67
C ILE A 700 13.07 6.47 -58.82
N HIS A 701 14.01 7.36 -58.55
CA HIS A 701 14.62 8.25 -59.50
C HIS A 701 15.95 7.67 -60.00
N VAL A 702 16.09 7.48 -61.29
CA VAL A 702 17.31 6.97 -61.94
C VAL A 702 17.66 7.92 -63.13
N GLY A 703 18.59 8.84 -62.92
CA GLY A 703 18.88 9.88 -63.93
C GLY A 703 17.63 10.73 -64.17
N LYS A 704 17.23 10.81 -65.48
CA LYS A 704 15.99 11.50 -65.86
C LYS A 704 14.73 10.66 -65.78
N ARG A 705 14.82 9.39 -65.39
CA ARG A 705 13.67 8.46 -65.33
C ARG A 705 13.10 8.37 -63.93
N LYS A 706 11.77 8.30 -63.85
CA LYS A 706 11.04 8.00 -62.64
C LYS A 706 10.34 6.65 -62.77
N ILE A 707 10.61 5.75 -61.86
CA ILE A 707 10.01 4.42 -61.83
C ILE A 707 9.09 4.42 -60.60
N LYS A 708 7.77 4.32 -60.81
CA LYS A 708 6.77 4.27 -59.76
C LYS A 708 6.36 2.84 -59.53
N LEU A 709 6.58 2.30 -58.33
CA LEU A 709 6.18 0.95 -57.92
C LEU A 709 5.00 1.06 -56.98
N ARG A 710 3.84 0.60 -57.41
CA ARG A 710 2.62 0.53 -56.60
C ARG A 710 2.66 -0.69 -55.70
N PRO A 711 1.77 -0.80 -54.68
CA PRO A 711 1.73 -1.93 -53.79
C PRO A 711 1.64 -3.31 -54.50
N GLU A 712 0.88 -3.37 -55.62
CA GLU A 712 0.75 -4.57 -56.42
C GLU A 712 2.05 -4.99 -57.15
N GLU A 713 2.91 -4.01 -57.49
CA GLU A 713 4.20 -4.24 -58.10
C GLU A 713 5.25 -4.62 -57.06
N LEU A 714 5.17 -4.06 -55.86
CA LEU A 714 6.00 -4.42 -54.74
C LEU A 714 5.69 -5.85 -54.22
N GLN A 715 4.45 -6.30 -54.33
CA GLN A 715 4.09 -7.70 -54.03
C GLN A 715 4.82 -8.69 -54.93
N LYS A 716 5.17 -8.35 -56.20
CA LYS A 716 5.90 -9.25 -57.09
C LYS A 716 7.35 -9.48 -56.68
N VAL A 717 7.91 -8.62 -55.89
CA VAL A 717 9.28 -8.76 -55.31
C VAL A 717 9.27 -9.24 -53.88
N THR A 718 8.08 -9.58 -53.32
CA THR A 718 7.94 -10.19 -52.03
C THR A 718 8.37 -11.64 -52.04
N GLY A 719 9.16 -12.07 -51.06
CA GLY A 719 9.68 -13.43 -50.98
C GLY A 719 10.28 -13.73 -49.60
N GLU A 720 10.76 -14.98 -49.48
CA GLU A 720 11.42 -15.40 -48.23
C GLU A 720 12.74 -14.65 -47.99
N ARG A 721 12.97 -14.21 -46.76
CA ARG A 721 14.22 -13.55 -46.33
C ARG A 721 15.45 -14.39 -46.70
N GLY A 722 16.52 -13.69 -47.13
CA GLY A 722 17.78 -14.34 -47.50
C GLY A 722 17.79 -15.03 -48.86
N ARG A 723 16.73 -14.90 -49.68
CA ARG A 723 16.75 -15.27 -51.11
C ARG A 723 17.45 -14.23 -51.96
N ARG A 724 17.76 -14.57 -53.22
CA ARG A 724 18.52 -13.69 -54.14
C ARG A 724 17.68 -12.50 -54.67
N GLY A 725 16.38 -12.51 -54.49
CA GLY A 725 15.47 -11.49 -54.99
C GLY A 725 15.31 -11.48 -56.51
N SER A 726 14.36 -10.68 -56.96
CA SER A 726 14.00 -10.53 -58.39
C SER A 726 14.82 -9.46 -59.05
N LEU A 727 15.34 -9.73 -60.26
CA LEU A 727 16.11 -8.75 -61.04
C LEU A 727 15.16 -7.73 -61.69
N MET A 728 15.29 -6.46 -61.34
CA MET A 728 14.57 -5.34 -61.95
C MET A 728 15.51 -4.56 -62.86
N ARG A 729 15.28 -4.61 -64.16
CA ARG A 729 16.14 -3.90 -65.13
C ARG A 729 16.03 -2.38 -64.96
N GLY A 730 17.17 -1.65 -64.88
CA GLY A 730 17.22 -0.21 -64.82
C GLY A 730 17.39 0.40 -63.43
N LEU A 731 17.61 -0.42 -62.40
CA LEU A 731 17.83 0.01 -60.99
C LEU A 731 19.32 0.06 -60.58
N GLN A 732 20.24 0.07 -61.53
CA GLN A 732 21.68 -0.03 -61.24
C GLN A 732 22.35 1.28 -60.75
N LYS A 733 21.65 2.43 -60.79
CA LYS A 733 22.10 3.74 -60.30
C LYS A 733 20.88 4.51 -59.80
N ILE A 734 20.48 4.25 -58.58
CA ILE A 734 19.38 4.96 -57.93
C ILE A 734 19.90 6.29 -57.38
N ASP A 735 19.33 7.41 -57.82
CA ASP A 735 19.70 8.73 -57.36
C ASP A 735 18.90 9.15 -56.11
N ARG A 736 17.61 8.82 -56.11
CA ARG A 736 16.69 9.19 -55.01
C ARG A 736 15.49 8.25 -54.99
N VAL A 737 14.97 8.00 -53.79
CA VAL A 737 13.73 7.25 -53.57
C VAL A 737 12.78 8.11 -52.75
N GLU A 738 11.54 8.19 -53.21
CA GLU A 738 10.43 8.83 -52.49
C GLU A 738 9.44 7.75 -52.06
N ILE A 739 9.05 7.75 -50.78
CA ILE A 739 8.10 6.82 -50.20
C ILE A 739 6.82 7.60 -49.91
N ASP A 740 5.73 7.19 -50.53
CA ASP A 740 4.39 7.70 -50.29
C ASP A 740 3.58 6.60 -49.58
N SER A 741 3.15 6.85 -48.35
CA SER A 741 2.42 5.86 -47.50
C SER A 741 1.21 6.50 -46.84
N PRO A 742 0.14 5.72 -46.56
CA PRO A 742 -1.02 6.21 -45.82
C PRO A 742 -0.69 6.77 -44.41
N ARG A 743 0.36 6.26 -43.76
CA ARG A 743 0.82 6.78 -42.45
C ARG A 743 1.42 8.17 -42.56
N ARG A 744 2.17 8.44 -43.61
CA ARG A 744 2.75 9.78 -43.83
C ARG A 744 1.73 10.83 -44.24
N ALA A 745 0.65 10.40 -44.91
CA ALA A 745 -0.47 11.29 -45.23
C ALA A 745 -1.24 11.69 -43.94
N ALA A 746 -1.44 10.76 -43.01
CA ALA A 746 -2.10 11.06 -41.75
C ALA A 746 -1.28 11.93 -40.78
N ALA A 747 0.04 11.89 -40.86
CA ALA A 747 0.94 12.75 -40.06
C ALA A 747 1.05 14.19 -40.60
N GLY A 748 0.81 14.41 -41.90
CA GLY A 748 0.81 15.75 -42.54
C GLY A 748 -0.45 16.57 -42.24
N ASP A 749 -1.58 15.92 -41.91
CA ASP A 749 -2.85 16.59 -41.58
C ASP A 749 -2.96 17.03 -40.09
N SER A 750 -1.97 16.70 -39.25
CA SER A 750 -1.92 17.08 -37.82
C SER A 750 -0.97 18.27 -37.51
N GLU A 751 -0.37 18.88 -38.52
CA GLU A 751 0.51 20.07 -38.39
C GLU A 751 -0.06 21.35 -39.06
N GLU A 752 -1.41 21.41 -39.33
CA GLU A 752 -2.08 22.68 -39.65
C GLU A 752 -2.94 23.19 -38.49
#